data_fa4e1ba339489f97fdc0b178b90b57b5
#
_entry.id   fa4e1ba339489f97fdc0b178b90b57b5
#
_cell.length_a   1.000
_cell.length_b   1.000
_cell.length_c   1.000
_cell.angle_alpha   90.00
_cell.angle_beta   90.00
_cell.angle_gamma   90.00
#
_symmetry.space_group_name_H-M   'P 1'
#
loop_
_entity.id
_entity.type
_entity.pdbx_description
1 polymer ?
#
loop_
_entity_poly.entity_id
_entity_poly.type
_entity_poly.pdbx_seq_one_letter_code
_entity_poly.pdbx_strand_id
1 'polypeptide(L)'
;MKLRHALLPLSLLAALPSVAAARGLEVRDMVAMDRVSAPVLTADGGTVVFAKRSVDANLKASTALFARNLRTRDAAPPKQITPAGWSVNSASLSADGQTVYFLSAKNGSQQLYAQPISGGAPRQLTDFPVDVDSYHVSPQDDRVLFSAGVFQACASDLACTEKKLKDVAGAKASGKVFDSLFVRHWDTWNDGRRNTLFVAPLPAAKAGAVKGASALSATIDGDAPSKPFGGNDDFAWSPDGASVVASIRVAGKQEPWSTNFDLYRFDAAGKQAPVNLTASNPAWDAGPVFSADGKTLFYRAMKRPGFEADRFGLMAMDVASGKTREIAPQWDRSAGGIALSADGASIYTTADDLGEHPLFQIDVASGKATKLVGDGSVTAVDVAGNSVAITRNSLKSNDQVLVGLLPAAGEAIGELRALTPAAGDVLKDVSFGDYEQFEFKGWNNDTVHGYVVKPHNYQEGKSYPVAFLIHGGPQGSFGNGWSYRWNPQTYAGQGYAVVMIDFHGSTGYGQAFTDAISQHWGDRPLEDLQKGWDAALKKYSFLNGDKACALGASYGGFMVNWIAGNWNSPFKCLVNHDGVFDQRMMGYATEELWFTEWEQGGTPYQKAANYEKFNPVNHVADWKKPILVIHGQQDFRIPVEQGLAAFTAAQRQGIESKFLYFPDENHWVLKPNNSILWHDTVNAWLKQHIGN
;
A
#
# COMPACT_ATOMS: atom_id res chain seq x y z
N MET A 1 -81.59 2.28 45.47
CA MET A 1 -80.20 1.87 45.37
C MET A 1 -79.74 1.96 43.93
N LYS A 2 -78.96 2.99 43.56
CA LYS A 2 -78.46 3.21 42.22
C LYS A 2 -76.94 2.95 42.24
N LEU A 3 -76.47 1.87 41.61
CA LEU A 3 -75.04 1.63 41.39
C LEU A 3 -74.51 2.57 40.28
N ARG A 4 -73.49 3.35 40.63
CA ARG A 4 -72.72 4.11 39.68
C ARG A 4 -71.49 3.29 39.26
N HIS A 5 -71.37 2.96 37.97
CA HIS A 5 -70.20 2.38 37.37
C HIS A 5 -69.17 3.52 37.07
N ALA A 6 -67.99 3.42 37.67
CA ALA A 6 -66.88 4.27 37.37
C ALA A 6 -66.05 3.63 36.26
N LEU A 7 -65.92 4.28 35.09
CA LEU A 7 -65.03 3.92 34.00
C LEU A 7 -63.65 4.55 34.28
N LEU A 8 -62.63 3.71 34.51
CA LEU A 8 -61.22 4.15 34.48
C LEU A 8 -60.75 4.26 33.01
N PRO A 9 -60.08 5.34 32.63
CA PRO A 9 -59.43 5.39 31.32
C PRO A 9 -58.12 4.60 31.32
N LEU A 10 -58.02 3.60 30.45
CA LEU A 10 -56.79 2.85 30.14
C LEU A 10 -55.89 3.76 29.28
N SER A 11 -54.84 4.35 29.87
CA SER A 11 -53.80 5.07 29.15
C SER A 11 -52.93 4.08 28.42
N LEU A 12 -53.05 3.94 27.10
CA LEU A 12 -52.06 3.28 26.25
C LEU A 12 -50.79 4.12 26.21
N LEU A 13 -49.77 3.76 26.97
CA LEU A 13 -48.42 4.21 26.71
C LEU A 13 -47.92 3.56 25.41
N ALA A 14 -47.94 4.30 24.31
CA ALA A 14 -47.22 3.92 23.10
C ALA A 14 -45.72 3.97 23.39
N ALA A 15 -45.10 2.80 23.57
CA ALA A 15 -43.65 2.68 23.56
C ALA A 15 -43.15 3.02 22.19
N LEU A 16 -42.63 4.25 22.03
CA LEU A 16 -41.84 4.65 20.85
C LEU A 16 -40.60 3.72 20.84
N PRO A 17 -40.30 3.06 19.71
CA PRO A 17 -39.07 2.34 19.59
C PRO A 17 -37.91 3.34 19.79
N SER A 18 -37.11 3.16 20.81
CA SER A 18 -35.85 3.87 20.96
C SER A 18 -34.98 3.48 19.79
N VAL A 19 -34.82 4.36 18.80
CA VAL A 19 -33.75 4.22 17.80
C VAL A 19 -32.47 4.21 18.59
N ALA A 20 -31.80 3.05 18.69
CA ALA A 20 -30.49 2.96 19.31
C ALA A 20 -29.59 3.98 18.57
N ALA A 21 -28.94 4.89 19.31
CA ALA A 21 -27.98 5.82 18.71
C ALA A 21 -26.89 5.00 18.03
N ALA A 22 -26.58 5.34 16.78
CA ALA A 22 -25.51 4.69 16.04
C ALA A 22 -24.19 4.82 16.81
N ARG A 23 -23.44 3.74 16.95
CA ARG A 23 -22.11 3.72 17.55
C ARG A 23 -21.04 4.16 16.56
N GLY A 24 -19.85 4.48 17.04
CA GLY A 24 -18.70 4.75 16.18
C GLY A 24 -18.06 3.48 15.61
N LEU A 25 -17.18 3.66 14.62
CA LEU A 25 -16.38 2.59 14.05
C LEU A 25 -15.41 2.02 15.10
N GLU A 26 -15.36 0.71 15.22
CA GLU A 26 -14.40 -0.02 16.05
C GLU A 26 -13.43 -0.83 15.18
N VAL A 27 -12.27 -1.17 15.76
CA VAL A 27 -11.29 -2.02 15.07
C VAL A 27 -11.88 -3.39 14.67
N ARG A 28 -12.81 -3.92 15.46
CA ARG A 28 -13.47 -5.21 15.18
C ARG A 28 -14.30 -5.16 13.90
N ASP A 29 -14.97 -4.04 13.64
CA ASP A 29 -15.67 -3.79 12.38
C ASP A 29 -14.68 -3.75 11.21
N MET A 30 -13.60 -2.99 11.37
CA MET A 30 -12.58 -2.82 10.34
C MET A 30 -11.87 -4.14 10.00
N VAL A 31 -11.60 -4.99 10.98
CA VAL A 31 -11.00 -6.31 10.78
C VAL A 31 -11.97 -7.27 10.09
N ALA A 32 -13.27 -7.18 10.40
CA ALA A 32 -14.32 -8.03 9.84
C ALA A 32 -14.77 -7.61 8.43
N MET A 33 -14.44 -6.38 7.99
CA MET A 33 -14.86 -5.88 6.68
C MET A 33 -14.34 -6.74 5.53
N ASP A 34 -15.19 -6.96 4.54
CA ASP A 34 -14.77 -7.41 3.21
C ASP A 34 -13.87 -6.36 2.56
N ARG A 35 -12.82 -6.81 1.87
CA ARG A 35 -11.89 -5.95 1.12
C ARG A 35 -11.88 -6.37 -0.34
N VAL A 36 -12.19 -5.43 -1.22
CA VAL A 36 -12.19 -5.66 -2.66
C VAL A 36 -10.94 -5.07 -3.30
N SER A 37 -10.48 -5.67 -4.38
CA SER A 37 -9.25 -5.23 -5.07
C SER A 37 -9.15 -5.77 -6.48
N ALA A 38 -8.20 -5.23 -7.25
CA ALA A 38 -7.74 -5.73 -8.53
C ALA A 38 -8.89 -6.03 -9.53
N PRO A 39 -9.70 -5.05 -9.93
CA PRO A 39 -10.68 -5.25 -10.98
C PRO A 39 -9.96 -5.48 -12.32
N VAL A 40 -10.42 -6.47 -13.09
CA VAL A 40 -9.92 -6.81 -14.44
C VAL A 40 -11.11 -6.91 -15.38
N LEU A 41 -11.06 -6.21 -16.51
CA LEU A 41 -12.09 -6.20 -17.53
C LEU A 41 -11.79 -7.23 -18.64
N THR A 42 -12.84 -7.87 -19.16
CA THR A 42 -12.70 -8.58 -20.46
C THR A 42 -12.33 -7.58 -21.55
N ALA A 43 -11.60 -8.00 -22.58
CA ALA A 43 -11.10 -7.14 -23.65
C ALA A 43 -12.20 -6.30 -24.35
N ASP A 44 -13.44 -6.81 -24.37
CA ASP A 44 -14.62 -6.12 -24.89
C ASP A 44 -15.30 -5.15 -23.88
N GLY A 45 -14.72 -5.01 -22.67
CA GLY A 45 -15.26 -4.19 -21.58
C GLY A 45 -16.61 -4.70 -21.02
N GLY A 46 -17.04 -5.91 -21.39
CA GLY A 46 -18.39 -6.40 -21.09
C GLY A 46 -18.54 -7.08 -19.73
N THR A 47 -17.45 -7.54 -19.13
CA THR A 47 -17.46 -8.20 -17.81
C THR A 47 -16.28 -7.72 -16.99
N VAL A 48 -16.50 -7.49 -15.70
CA VAL A 48 -15.44 -7.23 -14.72
C VAL A 48 -15.30 -8.41 -13.77
N VAL A 49 -14.06 -8.81 -13.49
CA VAL A 49 -13.68 -9.76 -12.43
C VAL A 49 -12.89 -9.00 -11.39
N PHE A 50 -13.11 -9.29 -10.11
CA PHE A 50 -12.36 -8.67 -9.02
C PHE A 50 -12.20 -9.63 -7.84
N ALA A 51 -11.19 -9.40 -7.01
CA ALA A 51 -10.96 -10.16 -5.80
C ALA A 51 -11.74 -9.58 -4.63
N LYS A 52 -12.29 -10.44 -3.77
CA LYS A 52 -12.88 -10.08 -2.49
C LYS A 52 -12.31 -10.96 -1.39
N ARG A 53 -11.57 -10.33 -0.46
CA ARG A 53 -11.09 -10.94 0.76
C ARG A 53 -12.14 -10.77 1.84
N SER A 54 -12.50 -11.88 2.49
CA SER A 54 -13.40 -11.93 3.65
C SER A 54 -12.72 -12.66 4.79
N VAL A 55 -13.19 -12.45 6.01
CA VAL A 55 -12.75 -13.19 7.19
C VAL A 55 -13.91 -14.00 7.78
N ASP A 56 -13.62 -15.18 8.31
CA ASP A 56 -14.60 -15.99 9.04
C ASP A 56 -14.72 -15.54 10.52
N ALA A 57 -15.58 -16.23 11.28
CA ALA A 57 -15.80 -15.96 12.71
C ALA A 57 -14.52 -16.13 13.56
N ASN A 58 -13.51 -16.84 13.07
CA ASN A 58 -12.20 -17.01 13.72
C ASN A 58 -11.16 -16.02 13.19
N LEU A 59 -11.59 -15.03 12.43
CA LEU A 59 -10.74 -14.02 11.77
C LEU A 59 -9.75 -14.61 10.74
N LYS A 60 -10.02 -15.84 10.26
CA LYS A 60 -9.24 -16.44 9.18
C LYS A 60 -9.66 -15.85 7.84
N ALA A 61 -8.70 -15.27 7.14
CA ALA A 61 -8.92 -14.66 5.83
C ALA A 61 -9.00 -15.71 4.72
N SER A 62 -9.86 -15.45 3.74
CA SER A 62 -9.88 -16.11 2.44
C SER A 62 -10.24 -15.12 1.35
N THR A 63 -9.74 -15.32 0.15
CA THR A 63 -10.01 -14.46 -0.99
C THR A 63 -10.69 -15.26 -2.10
N ALA A 64 -11.81 -14.74 -2.62
CA ALA A 64 -12.55 -15.33 -3.72
C ALA A 64 -12.64 -14.33 -4.88
N LEU A 65 -12.84 -14.83 -6.11
CA LEU A 65 -13.10 -14.00 -7.28
C LEU A 65 -14.60 -13.88 -7.50
N PHE A 66 -15.00 -12.66 -7.87
CA PHE A 66 -16.36 -12.28 -8.22
C PHE A 66 -16.38 -11.73 -9.64
N ALA A 67 -17.45 -11.98 -10.39
CA ALA A 67 -17.65 -11.45 -11.72
C ALA A 67 -18.99 -10.73 -11.85
N ARG A 68 -19.03 -9.72 -12.72
CA ARG A 68 -20.25 -8.97 -13.06
C ARG A 68 -20.27 -8.66 -14.55
N ASN A 69 -21.36 -9.05 -15.21
CA ASN A 69 -21.65 -8.60 -16.59
C ASN A 69 -22.11 -7.13 -16.56
N LEU A 70 -21.41 -6.28 -17.27
CA LEU A 70 -21.64 -4.82 -17.30
C LEU A 70 -22.69 -4.40 -18.34
N ARG A 71 -23.01 -5.27 -19.30
CA ARG A 71 -24.03 -5.01 -20.35
C ARG A 71 -25.45 -5.07 -19.81
N THR A 72 -25.65 -5.77 -18.67
CA THR A 72 -26.94 -5.75 -17.96
C THR A 72 -27.01 -4.58 -17.00
N ARG A 73 -28.09 -3.81 -17.08
CA ARG A 73 -28.32 -2.65 -16.19
C ARG A 73 -29.12 -3.00 -14.94
N ASP A 74 -29.39 -4.29 -14.70
CA ASP A 74 -30.07 -4.74 -13.51
C ASP A 74 -29.23 -4.47 -12.23
N ALA A 75 -29.88 -4.49 -11.08
CA ALA A 75 -29.26 -4.29 -9.77
C ALA A 75 -28.69 -5.60 -9.16
N ALA A 76 -28.52 -6.68 -9.96
CA ALA A 76 -28.01 -7.93 -9.43
C ALA A 76 -26.58 -7.76 -8.90
N PRO A 77 -26.24 -8.31 -7.72
CA PRO A 77 -24.89 -8.21 -7.17
C PRO A 77 -23.88 -9.03 -8.00
N PRO A 78 -22.58 -8.72 -7.92
CA PRO A 78 -21.52 -9.58 -8.48
C PRO A 78 -21.63 -11.00 -7.94
N LYS A 79 -21.39 -11.99 -8.82
CA LYS A 79 -21.46 -13.41 -8.47
C LYS A 79 -20.08 -13.94 -8.15
N GLN A 80 -19.93 -14.68 -7.06
CA GLN A 80 -18.71 -15.44 -6.80
C GLN A 80 -18.53 -16.53 -7.86
N ILE A 81 -17.36 -16.58 -8.48
CA ILE A 81 -17.03 -17.54 -9.53
C ILE A 81 -16.09 -18.64 -9.06
N THR A 82 -15.19 -18.38 -8.10
CA THR A 82 -14.35 -19.42 -7.49
C THR A 82 -15.12 -20.22 -6.47
N PRO A 83 -14.87 -21.54 -6.35
CA PRO A 83 -15.59 -22.40 -5.41
C PRO A 83 -15.33 -22.01 -3.94
N ALA A 84 -16.28 -22.33 -3.07
CA ALA A 84 -16.10 -22.14 -1.63
C ALA A 84 -14.90 -22.93 -1.09
N GLY A 85 -14.20 -22.35 -0.08
CA GLY A 85 -13.03 -22.97 0.54
C GLY A 85 -11.73 -22.86 -0.30
N TRP A 86 -11.75 -22.09 -1.40
CA TRP A 86 -10.55 -21.66 -2.12
C TRP A 86 -10.11 -20.31 -1.57
N SER A 87 -8.79 -20.09 -1.52
CA SER A 87 -8.19 -18.78 -1.36
C SER A 87 -7.29 -18.53 -2.56
N VAL A 88 -7.53 -17.42 -3.26
CA VAL A 88 -6.93 -17.15 -4.56
C VAL A 88 -6.38 -15.73 -4.62
N ASN A 89 -5.44 -15.49 -5.52
CA ASN A 89 -4.89 -14.15 -5.77
C ASN A 89 -4.50 -14.00 -7.25
N SER A 90 -4.13 -12.78 -7.65
CA SER A 90 -3.57 -12.44 -8.96
C SER A 90 -4.45 -12.90 -10.13
N ALA A 91 -5.71 -12.45 -10.16
CA ALA A 91 -6.61 -12.79 -11.27
C ALA A 91 -6.17 -12.14 -12.58
N SER A 92 -6.20 -12.90 -13.68
CA SER A 92 -6.08 -12.41 -15.06
C SER A 92 -7.06 -13.13 -15.96
N LEU A 93 -7.27 -12.61 -17.18
CA LEU A 93 -8.23 -13.16 -18.14
C LEU A 93 -7.52 -13.65 -19.39
N SER A 94 -8.08 -14.71 -20.03
CA SER A 94 -7.68 -15.10 -21.38
C SER A 94 -8.03 -14.03 -22.39
N ALA A 95 -7.35 -14.04 -23.54
CA ALA A 95 -7.57 -13.08 -24.63
C ALA A 95 -9.03 -13.07 -25.13
N ASP A 96 -9.70 -14.23 -25.12
CA ASP A 96 -11.12 -14.35 -25.48
C ASP A 96 -12.09 -13.99 -24.35
N GLY A 97 -11.59 -13.67 -23.15
CA GLY A 97 -12.37 -13.31 -21.96
C GLY A 97 -13.21 -14.45 -21.37
N GLN A 98 -13.03 -15.72 -21.80
CA GLN A 98 -13.84 -16.83 -21.34
C GLN A 98 -13.24 -17.58 -20.15
N THR A 99 -11.94 -17.44 -19.93
CA THR A 99 -11.18 -18.11 -18.87
C THR A 99 -10.62 -17.10 -17.90
N VAL A 100 -10.74 -17.36 -16.60
CA VAL A 100 -10.01 -16.64 -15.55
C VAL A 100 -8.86 -17.51 -15.05
N TYR A 101 -7.67 -16.93 -15.02
CA TYR A 101 -6.46 -17.50 -14.44
C TYR A 101 -6.25 -16.89 -13.04
N PHE A 102 -5.67 -17.66 -12.11
CA PHE A 102 -5.38 -17.19 -10.75
C PHE A 102 -4.37 -18.10 -10.05
N LEU A 103 -3.73 -17.58 -9.02
CA LEU A 103 -2.87 -18.36 -8.13
C LEU A 103 -3.64 -18.88 -6.91
N SER A 104 -3.31 -20.08 -6.46
CA SER A 104 -3.83 -20.66 -5.23
C SER A 104 -2.88 -21.70 -4.65
N ALA A 105 -2.79 -21.76 -3.32
CA ALA A 105 -2.09 -22.81 -2.57
C ALA A 105 -3.04 -23.98 -2.16
N LYS A 106 -4.10 -24.22 -2.91
CA LYS A 106 -5.15 -25.21 -2.58
C LYS A 106 -4.59 -26.61 -2.36
N ASN A 107 -3.54 -26.98 -3.10
CA ASN A 107 -2.90 -28.29 -3.03
C ASN A 107 -1.57 -28.29 -2.28
N GLY A 108 -1.32 -27.30 -1.40
CA GLY A 108 -0.14 -27.19 -0.53
C GLY A 108 0.89 -26.16 -0.99
N SER A 109 1.19 -26.07 -2.29
CA SER A 109 2.06 -25.08 -2.92
C SER A 109 1.26 -24.12 -3.77
N GLN A 110 1.69 -22.86 -3.87
CA GLN A 110 1.03 -21.87 -4.71
C GLN A 110 1.30 -22.16 -6.19
N GLN A 111 0.24 -22.46 -6.92
CA GLN A 111 0.30 -22.85 -8.34
C GLN A 111 -0.72 -22.06 -9.16
N LEU A 112 -0.56 -22.08 -10.49
CA LEU A 112 -1.49 -21.46 -11.44
C LEU A 112 -2.68 -22.38 -11.71
N TYR A 113 -3.87 -21.81 -11.67
CA TYR A 113 -5.13 -22.45 -12.00
C TYR A 113 -5.89 -21.66 -13.06
N ALA A 114 -6.81 -22.33 -13.74
CA ALA A 114 -7.76 -21.75 -14.67
C ALA A 114 -9.16 -22.29 -14.44
N GLN A 115 -10.16 -21.46 -14.68
CA GLN A 115 -11.56 -21.89 -14.73
C GLN A 115 -12.37 -21.01 -15.70
N PRO A 116 -13.56 -21.46 -16.16
CA PRO A 116 -14.45 -20.59 -16.93
C PRO A 116 -14.88 -19.36 -16.12
N ILE A 117 -14.97 -18.19 -16.74
CA ILE A 117 -15.45 -16.94 -16.11
C ILE A 117 -16.90 -17.07 -15.60
N SER A 118 -17.69 -17.96 -16.18
CA SER A 118 -19.04 -18.27 -15.71
C SER A 118 -19.09 -19.06 -14.40
N GLY A 119 -17.92 -19.50 -13.91
CA GLY A 119 -17.76 -20.39 -12.77
C GLY A 119 -17.58 -21.84 -13.18
N GLY A 120 -17.26 -22.71 -12.24
CA GLY A 120 -17.00 -24.13 -12.47
C GLY A 120 -15.84 -24.65 -11.63
N ALA A 121 -15.41 -25.88 -11.88
CA ALA A 121 -14.25 -26.45 -11.17
C ALA A 121 -12.94 -25.88 -11.72
N PRO A 122 -12.08 -25.32 -10.87
CA PRO A 122 -10.75 -24.89 -11.27
C PRO A 122 -9.89 -26.09 -11.72
N ARG A 123 -9.10 -25.87 -12.76
CA ARG A 123 -8.10 -26.81 -13.26
C ARG A 123 -6.70 -26.32 -12.93
N GLN A 124 -5.89 -27.13 -12.29
CA GLN A 124 -4.48 -26.81 -12.04
C GLN A 124 -3.70 -26.85 -13.35
N LEU A 125 -2.92 -25.79 -13.64
CA LEU A 125 -2.13 -25.65 -14.85
C LEU A 125 -0.66 -25.97 -14.62
N THR A 126 -0.14 -25.67 -13.43
CA THR A 126 1.26 -25.89 -13.05
C THR A 126 1.33 -26.80 -11.82
N ASP A 127 2.38 -27.60 -11.72
CA ASP A 127 2.68 -28.48 -10.58
C ASP A 127 4.20 -28.49 -10.38
N PHE A 128 4.72 -27.30 -10.03
CA PHE A 128 6.14 -27.10 -9.79
C PHE A 128 6.49 -27.45 -8.32
N PRO A 129 7.73 -27.88 -8.03
CA PRO A 129 8.18 -28.20 -6.68
C PRO A 129 8.45 -26.95 -5.82
N VAL A 130 8.18 -25.76 -6.33
CA VAL A 130 8.30 -24.45 -5.68
C VAL A 130 7.04 -23.63 -5.97
N ASP A 131 6.80 -22.62 -5.16
CA ASP A 131 5.68 -21.69 -5.34
C ASP A 131 5.85 -20.85 -6.62
N VAL A 132 4.74 -20.55 -7.27
CA VAL A 132 4.61 -19.51 -8.30
C VAL A 132 4.23 -18.21 -7.59
N ASP A 133 5.11 -17.20 -7.60
CA ASP A 133 4.89 -15.98 -6.83
C ASP A 133 4.06 -14.94 -7.61
N SER A 134 4.34 -14.78 -8.91
CA SER A 134 3.62 -13.90 -9.83
C SER A 134 3.65 -14.47 -11.24
N TYR A 135 2.72 -14.04 -12.13
CA TYR A 135 2.64 -14.60 -13.47
C TYR A 135 1.95 -13.67 -14.48
N HIS A 136 2.25 -13.89 -15.76
CA HIS A 136 1.48 -13.42 -16.92
C HIS A 136 1.28 -14.54 -17.93
N VAL A 137 0.05 -14.73 -18.38
CA VAL A 137 -0.24 -15.59 -19.53
C VAL A 137 0.18 -14.84 -20.81
N SER A 138 0.76 -15.55 -21.77
CA SER A 138 1.16 -14.94 -23.05
C SER A 138 -0.06 -14.41 -23.82
N PRO A 139 0.11 -13.40 -24.67
CA PRO A 139 -0.99 -12.86 -25.48
C PRO A 139 -1.68 -13.89 -26.39
N GLN A 140 -1.01 -15.01 -26.68
CA GLN A 140 -1.52 -16.12 -27.50
C GLN A 140 -2.18 -17.23 -26.67
N ASP A 141 -2.26 -17.09 -25.33
CA ASP A 141 -2.78 -18.11 -24.41
C ASP A 141 -2.07 -19.49 -24.52
N ASP A 142 -0.80 -19.51 -24.96
CA ASP A 142 -0.03 -20.74 -25.18
C ASP A 142 1.09 -21.00 -24.18
N ARG A 143 1.52 -19.96 -23.44
CA ARG A 143 2.59 -20.01 -22.45
C ARG A 143 2.26 -19.19 -21.22
N VAL A 144 2.92 -19.49 -20.13
CA VAL A 144 2.93 -18.69 -18.92
C VAL A 144 4.36 -18.22 -18.61
N LEU A 145 4.51 -16.94 -18.37
CA LEU A 145 5.66 -16.30 -17.75
C LEU A 145 5.36 -16.23 -16.25
N PHE A 146 6.27 -16.70 -15.41
CA PHE A 146 6.06 -16.66 -13.97
C PHE A 146 7.37 -16.44 -13.21
N SER A 147 7.27 -15.98 -11.99
CA SER A 147 8.40 -15.90 -11.07
C SER A 147 8.35 -16.98 -10.00
N ALA A 148 9.53 -17.42 -9.59
CA ALA A 148 9.73 -18.31 -8.45
C ALA A 148 11.04 -17.99 -7.74
N GLY A 149 11.05 -18.11 -6.42
CA GLY A 149 12.27 -17.97 -5.62
C GLY A 149 13.17 -19.19 -5.72
N VAL A 150 14.34 -19.06 -6.38
CA VAL A 150 15.28 -20.18 -6.61
C VAL A 150 16.71 -19.85 -6.18
N PHE A 151 17.48 -20.86 -5.81
CA PHE A 151 18.91 -20.70 -5.62
C PHE A 151 19.61 -20.56 -6.98
N GLN A 152 20.40 -19.52 -7.17
CA GLN A 152 21.11 -19.29 -8.45
C GLN A 152 21.94 -20.51 -8.90
N ALA A 153 22.56 -21.23 -7.95
CA ALA A 153 23.32 -22.46 -8.27
C ALA A 153 22.46 -23.60 -8.83
N CYS A 154 21.13 -23.55 -8.68
CA CYS A 154 20.19 -24.52 -9.26
C CYS A 154 19.73 -24.10 -10.67
N ALA A 155 19.93 -22.82 -11.05
CA ALA A 155 19.49 -22.27 -12.33
C ALA A 155 18.02 -22.61 -12.64
N SER A 156 17.77 -23.34 -13.74
CA SER A 156 16.42 -23.76 -14.16
C SER A 156 15.91 -25.05 -13.50
N ASP A 157 16.73 -25.70 -12.65
CA ASP A 157 16.31 -26.95 -11.97
C ASP A 157 15.52 -26.60 -10.68
N LEU A 158 14.19 -26.56 -10.79
CA LEU A 158 13.31 -26.30 -9.66
C LEU A 158 13.36 -27.39 -8.58
N ALA A 159 13.61 -28.67 -8.98
CA ALA A 159 13.76 -29.76 -8.03
C ALA A 159 15.06 -29.66 -7.21
N CYS A 160 16.13 -29.12 -7.80
CA CYS A 160 17.34 -28.75 -7.05
C CYS A 160 17.05 -27.73 -5.94
N THR A 161 16.24 -26.71 -6.25
CA THR A 161 15.83 -25.71 -5.23
C THR A 161 15.01 -26.35 -4.11
N GLU A 162 14.02 -27.17 -4.44
CA GLU A 162 13.23 -27.91 -3.45
C GLU A 162 14.12 -28.78 -2.54
N LYS A 163 15.05 -29.53 -3.15
CA LYS A 163 16.00 -30.35 -2.39
C LYS A 163 16.83 -29.51 -1.41
N LYS A 164 17.40 -28.38 -1.88
CA LYS A 164 18.18 -27.49 -1.00
C LYS A 164 17.34 -26.93 0.15
N LEU A 165 16.07 -26.54 -0.10
CA LEU A 165 15.18 -26.09 0.96
C LEU A 165 14.94 -27.19 2.01
N LYS A 166 14.74 -28.44 1.58
CA LYS A 166 14.62 -29.59 2.48
C LYS A 166 15.92 -29.86 3.26
N ASP A 167 17.07 -29.75 2.61
CA ASP A 167 18.38 -29.91 3.25
C ASP A 167 18.62 -28.84 4.34
N VAL A 168 18.25 -27.58 4.07
CA VAL A 168 18.30 -26.48 5.04
C VAL A 168 17.35 -26.71 6.21
N ALA A 169 16.10 -27.10 5.94
CA ALA A 169 15.10 -27.40 6.97
C ALA A 169 15.50 -28.59 7.86
N GLY A 170 16.22 -29.57 7.29
CA GLY A 170 16.75 -30.76 8.01
C GLY A 170 18.11 -30.55 8.69
N ALA A 171 18.72 -29.37 8.56
CA ALA A 171 20.05 -29.10 9.11
C ALA A 171 20.01 -29.09 10.66
N LYS A 172 21.03 -29.73 11.29
CA LYS A 172 21.15 -29.76 12.75
C LYS A 172 21.58 -28.41 13.35
N ALA A 173 22.36 -27.63 12.59
CA ALA A 173 22.81 -26.31 13.00
C ALA A 173 21.88 -25.25 12.41
N SER A 174 21.45 -24.29 13.22
CA SER A 174 20.57 -23.19 12.81
C SER A 174 21.33 -21.92 12.39
N GLY A 175 22.64 -21.85 12.64
CA GLY A 175 23.47 -20.68 12.30
C GLY A 175 23.57 -20.45 10.80
N LYS A 176 23.55 -19.18 10.38
CA LYS A 176 23.77 -18.75 8.99
C LYS A 176 24.98 -17.85 8.90
N VAL A 177 25.77 -17.98 7.83
CA VAL A 177 26.92 -17.13 7.55
C VAL A 177 26.56 -16.25 6.36
N PHE A 178 26.83 -14.96 6.51
CA PHE A 178 26.60 -13.96 5.45
C PHE A 178 27.92 -13.25 5.14
N ASP A 179 28.24 -13.14 3.86
CA ASP A 179 29.43 -12.46 3.34
C ASP A 179 29.12 -11.10 2.74
N SER A 180 27.85 -10.80 2.60
CA SER A 180 27.35 -9.55 1.99
C SER A 180 25.96 -9.19 2.52
N LEU A 181 25.57 -7.95 2.35
CA LEU A 181 24.20 -7.49 2.48
C LEU A 181 23.41 -7.85 1.18
N PHE A 182 22.08 -8.07 1.21
CA PHE A 182 21.23 -8.01 2.38
C PHE A 182 21.37 -9.27 3.24
N VAL A 183 21.53 -9.13 4.56
CA VAL A 183 21.36 -10.28 5.46
C VAL A 183 19.89 -10.53 5.76
N ARG A 184 19.08 -9.48 5.67
CA ARG A 184 17.62 -9.49 5.86
C ARG A 184 17.00 -8.34 5.06
N HIS A 185 15.72 -8.46 4.67
CA HIS A 185 14.99 -7.43 3.96
C HIS A 185 13.54 -7.43 4.41
N TRP A 186 13.00 -6.26 4.78
CA TRP A 186 11.67 -6.01 5.30
C TRP A 186 11.34 -6.78 6.59
N ASP A 187 11.00 -8.07 6.49
CA ASP A 187 10.65 -8.96 7.61
C ASP A 187 11.29 -10.36 7.50
N THR A 188 12.09 -10.57 6.47
CA THR A 188 12.60 -11.90 6.13
C THR A 188 14.12 -11.91 6.10
N TRP A 189 14.73 -12.92 6.76
CA TRP A 189 16.15 -13.20 6.64
C TRP A 189 16.47 -13.80 5.28
N ASN A 190 17.53 -13.30 4.65
CA ASN A 190 17.98 -13.82 3.36
C ASN A 190 18.30 -15.31 3.46
N ASP A 191 17.71 -16.10 2.59
CA ASP A 191 17.93 -17.55 2.49
C ASP A 191 18.78 -17.94 1.28
N GLY A 192 19.24 -16.97 0.49
CA GLY A 192 20.10 -17.14 -0.68
C GLY A 192 19.35 -17.37 -1.99
N ARG A 193 18.00 -17.32 -1.97
CA ARG A 193 17.20 -17.39 -3.20
C ARG A 193 17.01 -16.01 -3.84
N ARG A 194 16.98 -16.03 -5.19
CA ARG A 194 16.56 -14.89 -6.02
C ARG A 194 15.21 -15.19 -6.68
N ASN A 195 14.36 -14.20 -6.81
CA ASN A 195 13.19 -14.28 -7.69
C ASN A 195 13.69 -14.35 -9.13
N THR A 196 13.30 -15.39 -9.84
CA THR A 196 13.75 -15.67 -11.21
C THR A 196 12.53 -15.85 -12.10
N LEU A 197 12.58 -15.27 -13.29
CA LEU A 197 11.53 -15.43 -14.31
C LEU A 197 11.72 -16.73 -15.09
N PHE A 198 10.60 -17.42 -15.30
CA PHE A 198 10.50 -18.68 -16.03
C PHE A 198 9.41 -18.60 -17.09
N VAL A 199 9.57 -19.37 -18.15
CA VAL A 199 8.51 -19.62 -19.14
C VAL A 199 8.20 -21.11 -19.18
N ALA A 200 6.91 -21.43 -19.17
CA ALA A 200 6.40 -22.79 -19.37
C ALA A 200 5.25 -22.79 -20.40
N PRO A 201 5.02 -23.88 -21.14
CA PRO A 201 3.83 -24.00 -21.98
C PRO A 201 2.58 -24.06 -21.10
N LEU A 202 1.47 -23.48 -21.56
CA LEU A 202 0.17 -23.73 -20.96
C LEU A 202 -0.37 -25.09 -21.42
N PRO A 203 -0.83 -25.96 -20.52
CA PRO A 203 -1.31 -27.28 -20.87
C PRO A 203 -2.65 -27.19 -21.61
N ALA A 204 -2.81 -27.94 -22.69
CA ALA A 204 -4.07 -28.08 -23.43
C ALA A 204 -5.21 -28.49 -22.48
N ALA A 205 -6.47 -28.19 -22.84
CA ALA A 205 -7.64 -28.32 -21.97
C ALA A 205 -7.81 -29.68 -21.26
N LYS A 206 -7.31 -30.77 -21.85
CA LYS A 206 -7.39 -32.14 -21.30
C LYS A 206 -6.04 -32.66 -20.78
N ALA A 207 -4.97 -31.89 -20.89
CA ALA A 207 -3.63 -32.30 -20.42
C ALA A 207 -3.50 -32.10 -18.89
N GLY A 208 -2.60 -32.87 -18.28
CA GLY A 208 -2.20 -32.65 -16.89
C GLY A 208 -1.41 -31.35 -16.68
N ALA A 209 -1.21 -30.97 -15.43
CA ALA A 209 -0.41 -29.80 -15.07
C ALA A 209 1.04 -29.92 -15.55
N VAL A 210 1.64 -28.79 -15.93
CA VAL A 210 3.03 -28.72 -16.38
C VAL A 210 3.96 -28.79 -15.18
N LYS A 211 5.07 -29.56 -15.30
CA LYS A 211 6.05 -29.79 -14.22
C LYS A 211 7.43 -29.21 -14.51
N GLY A 212 7.68 -28.71 -15.70
CA GLY A 212 8.95 -28.15 -16.14
C GLY A 212 8.81 -26.77 -16.74
N ALA A 213 9.83 -25.95 -16.56
CA ALA A 213 9.91 -24.60 -17.09
C ALA A 213 11.34 -24.26 -17.49
N SER A 214 11.50 -23.27 -18.37
CA SER A 214 12.80 -22.71 -18.76
C SER A 214 13.03 -21.38 -18.06
N ALA A 215 14.16 -21.23 -17.37
CA ALA A 215 14.52 -19.96 -16.74
C ALA A 215 14.95 -18.93 -17.79
N LEU A 216 14.44 -17.70 -17.67
CA LEU A 216 14.83 -16.56 -18.50
C LEU A 216 15.88 -15.67 -17.81
N SER A 217 15.71 -15.38 -16.53
CA SER A 217 16.54 -14.42 -15.83
C SER A 217 17.62 -15.04 -14.94
N ALA A 218 17.87 -16.36 -15.01
CA ALA A 218 18.83 -17.06 -14.16
C ALA A 218 20.29 -16.60 -14.29
N THR A 219 20.64 -15.94 -15.39
CA THR A 219 21.98 -15.37 -15.65
C THR A 219 22.14 -13.95 -15.11
N ILE A 220 21.09 -13.34 -14.60
CA ILE A 220 21.06 -12.00 -14.02
C ILE A 220 21.19 -12.10 -12.49
N ASP A 221 22.15 -11.40 -11.91
CA ASP A 221 22.28 -11.29 -10.44
C ASP A 221 21.36 -10.19 -9.92
N GLY A 222 20.07 -10.47 -9.86
CA GLY A 222 19.01 -9.58 -9.40
C GLY A 222 17.70 -10.33 -9.23
N ASP A 223 16.76 -9.75 -8.50
CA ASP A 223 15.43 -10.30 -8.30
C ASP A 223 14.47 -9.81 -9.40
N ALA A 224 13.74 -10.72 -10.02
CA ALA A 224 12.72 -10.46 -11.02
C ALA A 224 11.44 -11.26 -10.69
N PRO A 225 10.38 -10.66 -10.13
CA PRO A 225 10.25 -9.26 -9.70
C PRO A 225 11.11 -8.91 -8.49
N SER A 226 11.24 -7.61 -8.23
CA SER A 226 12.07 -7.08 -7.15
C SER A 226 11.56 -7.49 -5.75
N LYS A 227 12.45 -7.59 -4.78
CA LYS A 227 12.10 -7.74 -3.37
C LYS A 227 12.12 -6.38 -2.67
N PRO A 228 11.26 -6.15 -1.63
CA PRO A 228 10.30 -7.11 -1.06
C PRO A 228 8.90 -7.03 -1.69
N PHE A 229 8.58 -6.00 -2.49
CA PHE A 229 7.21 -5.66 -2.91
C PHE A 229 6.95 -5.80 -4.41
N GLY A 230 7.92 -6.28 -5.18
CA GLY A 230 7.73 -6.49 -6.61
C GLY A 230 6.66 -7.54 -6.93
N GLY A 231 6.05 -7.42 -8.10
CA GLY A 231 4.94 -8.27 -8.52
C GLY A 231 4.76 -8.31 -10.04
N ASN A 232 3.53 -8.56 -10.46
CA ASN A 232 3.17 -8.66 -11.88
C ASN A 232 3.52 -7.39 -12.68
N ASP A 233 3.51 -6.22 -12.04
CA ASP A 233 3.80 -4.94 -12.71
C ASP A 233 5.28 -4.78 -13.09
N ASP A 234 6.17 -5.61 -12.55
CA ASP A 234 7.60 -5.51 -12.82
C ASP A 234 8.01 -6.15 -14.15
N PHE A 235 7.13 -6.91 -14.81
CA PHE A 235 7.46 -7.57 -16.06
C PHE A 235 6.27 -7.70 -17.02
N ALA A 236 6.54 -7.74 -18.33
CA ALA A 236 5.52 -7.80 -19.36
C ALA A 236 5.96 -8.63 -20.57
N TRP A 237 4.99 -9.29 -21.22
CA TRP A 237 5.16 -9.87 -22.55
C TRP A 237 5.13 -8.80 -23.64
N SER A 238 5.94 -8.98 -24.70
CA SER A 238 5.66 -8.30 -25.97
C SER A 238 4.37 -8.85 -26.60
N PRO A 239 3.60 -8.06 -27.37
CA PRO A 239 2.32 -8.52 -27.95
C PRO A 239 2.42 -9.72 -28.86
N ASP A 240 3.57 -9.91 -29.52
CA ASP A 240 3.87 -11.09 -30.35
C ASP A 240 4.31 -12.32 -29.55
N GLY A 241 4.49 -12.17 -28.23
CA GLY A 241 4.97 -13.23 -27.33
C GLY A 241 6.43 -13.63 -27.57
N ALA A 242 7.18 -12.88 -28.38
CA ALA A 242 8.57 -13.23 -28.71
C ALA A 242 9.57 -12.80 -27.65
N SER A 243 9.23 -11.78 -26.86
CA SER A 243 10.10 -11.26 -25.82
C SER A 243 9.35 -10.91 -24.53
N VAL A 244 10.14 -10.76 -23.47
CA VAL A 244 9.70 -10.32 -22.14
C VAL A 244 10.56 -9.13 -21.74
N VAL A 245 9.98 -8.10 -21.11
CA VAL A 245 10.73 -7.03 -20.46
C VAL A 245 10.47 -7.08 -18.96
N ALA A 246 11.52 -6.91 -18.16
CA ALA A 246 11.41 -6.89 -16.69
C ALA A 246 12.29 -5.79 -16.09
N SER A 247 11.81 -5.17 -14.99
CA SER A 247 12.55 -4.22 -14.17
C SER A 247 13.37 -4.99 -13.14
N ILE A 248 14.70 -4.83 -13.18
CA ILE A 248 15.62 -5.60 -12.33
C ILE A 248 16.74 -4.71 -11.82
N ARG A 249 17.03 -4.77 -10.52
CA ARG A 249 18.21 -4.15 -9.92
C ARG A 249 19.41 -5.10 -10.01
N VAL A 250 20.42 -4.69 -10.77
CA VAL A 250 21.67 -5.44 -10.92
C VAL A 250 22.81 -4.58 -10.38
N ALA A 251 23.03 -4.64 -9.10
CA ALA A 251 23.97 -3.78 -8.39
C ALA A 251 25.07 -4.55 -7.61
N GLY A 252 25.04 -5.88 -7.66
CA GLY A 252 26.00 -6.74 -6.94
C GLY A 252 26.04 -6.37 -5.45
N LYS A 253 27.23 -6.13 -4.90
CA LYS A 253 27.40 -5.74 -3.48
C LYS A 253 26.78 -4.39 -3.12
N GLN A 254 26.45 -3.55 -4.11
CA GLN A 254 25.85 -2.23 -3.87
C GLN A 254 24.31 -2.29 -3.77
N GLU A 255 23.72 -3.43 -3.94
CA GLU A 255 22.28 -3.63 -3.94
C GLU A 255 21.56 -2.96 -2.75
N PRO A 256 22.05 -3.02 -1.49
CA PRO A 256 21.40 -2.41 -0.33
C PRO A 256 21.41 -0.87 -0.29
N TRP A 257 22.23 -0.22 -1.11
CA TRP A 257 22.31 1.25 -1.23
C TRP A 257 22.16 1.75 -2.66
N SER A 258 21.61 0.92 -3.56
CA SER A 258 21.30 1.28 -4.94
C SER A 258 19.79 1.24 -5.20
N THR A 259 19.27 2.29 -5.81
CA THR A 259 17.89 2.33 -6.34
C THR A 259 17.88 2.18 -7.87
N ASN A 260 18.98 1.76 -8.48
CA ASN A 260 19.09 1.60 -9.92
C ASN A 260 18.44 0.29 -10.39
N PHE A 261 17.21 0.40 -10.88
CA PHE A 261 16.51 -0.67 -11.59
C PHE A 261 16.48 -0.34 -13.07
N ASP A 262 16.96 -1.28 -13.89
CA ASP A 262 16.93 -1.18 -15.34
C ASP A 262 15.87 -2.12 -15.96
N LEU A 263 15.39 -1.77 -17.14
CA LEU A 263 14.54 -2.65 -17.95
C LEU A 263 15.41 -3.60 -18.78
N TYR A 264 15.28 -4.90 -18.52
CA TYR A 264 15.95 -5.94 -19.25
C TYR A 264 14.99 -6.63 -20.19
N ARG A 265 15.36 -6.77 -21.48
CA ARG A 265 14.63 -7.54 -22.46
C ARG A 265 15.24 -8.94 -22.59
N PHE A 266 14.37 -9.95 -22.52
CA PHE A 266 14.68 -11.35 -22.66
C PHE A 266 14.03 -11.91 -23.93
N ASP A 267 14.74 -12.77 -24.67
CA ASP A 267 14.16 -13.65 -25.68
C ASP A 267 13.30 -14.71 -24.97
N ALA A 268 12.02 -14.76 -25.27
CA ALA A 268 11.08 -15.69 -24.62
C ALA A 268 11.41 -17.17 -24.88
N ALA A 269 12.18 -17.48 -25.93
CA ALA A 269 12.70 -18.81 -26.21
C ALA A 269 14.03 -19.13 -25.50
N GLY A 270 14.60 -18.15 -24.77
CA GLY A 270 15.86 -18.30 -24.03
C GLY A 270 17.10 -18.50 -24.90
N LYS A 271 17.05 -18.16 -26.20
CA LYS A 271 18.16 -18.39 -27.14
C LYS A 271 19.16 -17.24 -27.23
N GLN A 272 18.77 -16.06 -26.77
CA GLN A 272 19.59 -14.85 -26.82
C GLN A 272 19.90 -14.35 -25.41
N ALA A 273 21.04 -13.70 -25.24
CA ALA A 273 21.40 -13.06 -23.98
C ALA A 273 20.44 -11.89 -23.67
N PRO A 274 20.13 -11.62 -22.40
CA PRO A 274 19.34 -10.46 -21.99
C PRO A 274 19.99 -9.14 -22.41
N VAL A 275 19.17 -8.16 -22.78
CA VAL A 275 19.61 -6.82 -23.19
C VAL A 275 19.08 -5.79 -22.22
N ASN A 276 19.98 -5.01 -21.60
CA ASN A 276 19.61 -3.86 -20.79
C ASN A 276 19.15 -2.71 -21.71
N LEU A 277 17.91 -2.29 -21.61
CA LEU A 277 17.29 -1.26 -22.44
C LEU A 277 17.49 0.17 -21.91
N THR A 278 17.74 0.30 -20.62
CA THR A 278 17.75 1.61 -19.92
C THR A 278 19.06 1.89 -19.17
N ALA A 279 20.16 1.21 -19.52
CA ALA A 279 21.47 1.33 -18.88
C ALA A 279 22.01 2.78 -18.76
N SER A 280 21.47 3.74 -19.51
CA SER A 280 21.85 5.15 -19.44
C SER A 280 21.19 5.91 -18.28
N ASN A 281 20.13 5.38 -17.66
CA ASN A 281 19.49 5.97 -16.50
C ASN A 281 20.03 5.31 -15.22
N PRO A 282 20.75 6.03 -14.34
CA PRO A 282 21.28 5.45 -13.10
C PRO A 282 20.24 5.40 -11.96
N ALA A 283 18.97 5.67 -12.25
CA ALA A 283 17.87 5.69 -11.30
C ALA A 283 16.85 4.58 -11.63
N TRP A 284 15.68 4.62 -11.05
CA TRP A 284 14.69 3.54 -11.12
C TRP A 284 13.83 3.63 -12.38
N ASP A 285 13.87 2.58 -13.20
CA ASP A 285 12.96 2.33 -14.33
C ASP A 285 12.02 1.16 -13.98
N ALA A 286 10.70 1.35 -14.10
CA ALA A 286 9.70 0.43 -13.59
C ALA A 286 8.43 0.34 -14.45
N GLY A 287 7.67 -0.74 -14.28
CA GLY A 287 6.32 -0.88 -14.81
C GLY A 287 6.27 -0.89 -16.34
N PRO A 288 6.96 -1.82 -17.03
CA PRO A 288 6.98 -1.88 -18.50
C PRO A 288 5.63 -2.32 -19.06
N VAL A 289 5.10 -1.57 -20.05
CA VAL A 289 3.84 -1.90 -20.75
C VAL A 289 4.04 -1.63 -22.24
N PHE A 290 3.80 -2.63 -23.09
CA PHE A 290 3.87 -2.45 -24.54
C PHE A 290 2.60 -1.83 -25.12
N SER A 291 2.76 -1.01 -26.17
CA SER A 291 1.64 -0.70 -27.06
C SER A 291 1.13 -1.97 -27.75
N ALA A 292 -0.14 -1.99 -28.15
CA ALA A 292 -0.75 -3.15 -28.80
C ALA A 292 -0.03 -3.61 -30.08
N ASP A 293 0.60 -2.69 -30.81
CA ASP A 293 1.39 -2.98 -32.02
C ASP A 293 2.85 -3.36 -31.73
N GLY A 294 3.27 -3.36 -30.45
CA GLY A 294 4.61 -3.72 -29.99
C GLY A 294 5.72 -2.72 -30.35
N LYS A 295 5.38 -1.56 -30.94
CA LYS A 295 6.39 -0.58 -31.39
C LYS A 295 6.85 0.37 -30.28
N THR A 296 6.03 0.58 -29.26
CA THR A 296 6.35 1.46 -28.14
C THR A 296 6.33 0.67 -26.84
N LEU A 297 7.37 0.86 -26.04
CA LEU A 297 7.42 0.41 -24.66
C LEU A 297 7.20 1.64 -23.76
N PHE A 298 6.10 1.64 -23.02
CA PHE A 298 5.83 2.62 -21.97
C PHE A 298 6.37 2.12 -20.64
N TYR A 299 6.88 3.03 -19.81
CA TYR A 299 7.38 2.71 -18.48
C TYR A 299 7.45 3.98 -17.63
N ARG A 300 7.76 3.81 -16.35
CA ARG A 300 7.98 4.93 -15.42
C ARG A 300 9.47 5.04 -15.11
N ALA A 301 9.99 6.25 -14.99
CA ALA A 301 11.39 6.48 -14.67
C ALA A 301 11.58 7.59 -13.64
N MET A 302 12.44 7.34 -12.66
CA MET A 302 13.04 8.36 -11.80
C MET A 302 14.29 8.93 -12.45
N LYS A 303 14.80 10.05 -11.94
CA LYS A 303 16.00 10.74 -12.47
C LYS A 303 17.18 10.75 -11.50
N ARG A 304 16.92 10.62 -10.21
CA ARG A 304 17.93 10.77 -9.15
C ARG A 304 18.25 9.41 -8.52
N PRO A 305 19.48 8.88 -8.72
CA PRO A 305 19.91 7.65 -8.09
C PRO A 305 19.98 7.79 -6.56
N GLY A 306 19.61 6.76 -5.84
CA GLY A 306 19.63 6.73 -4.38
C GLY A 306 18.41 7.36 -3.71
N PHE A 307 17.51 8.00 -4.44
CA PHE A 307 16.32 8.65 -3.90
C PHE A 307 15.03 7.92 -4.32
N GLU A 308 14.50 7.09 -3.44
CA GLU A 308 13.30 6.30 -3.72
C GLU A 308 11.98 7.10 -3.75
N ALA A 309 11.99 8.34 -3.27
CA ALA A 309 10.86 9.27 -3.35
C ALA A 309 10.98 10.28 -4.49
N ASP A 310 11.89 10.04 -5.45
CA ASP A 310 11.96 10.83 -6.67
C ASP A 310 10.69 10.65 -7.52
N ARG A 311 10.38 11.65 -8.33
CA ARG A 311 9.19 11.61 -9.18
C ARG A 311 9.32 10.55 -10.28
N PHE A 312 8.38 9.62 -10.35
CA PHE A 312 8.21 8.78 -11.51
C PHE A 312 7.57 9.57 -12.66
N GLY A 313 8.38 9.90 -13.67
CA GLY A 313 7.91 10.40 -14.96
C GLY A 313 7.43 9.27 -15.87
N LEU A 314 6.46 9.55 -16.75
CA LEU A 314 5.98 8.62 -17.76
C LEU A 314 6.89 8.66 -18.99
N MET A 315 7.40 7.53 -19.43
CA MET A 315 8.34 7.39 -20.53
C MET A 315 7.73 6.59 -21.69
N ALA A 316 8.13 6.91 -22.90
CA ALA A 316 7.88 6.12 -24.10
C ALA A 316 9.22 5.83 -24.81
N MET A 317 9.48 4.57 -25.10
CA MET A 317 10.63 4.10 -25.85
C MET A 317 10.16 3.52 -27.19
N ASP A 318 10.73 3.98 -28.30
CA ASP A 318 10.61 3.29 -29.58
C ASP A 318 11.42 1.99 -29.52
N VAL A 319 10.74 0.85 -29.64
CA VAL A 319 11.34 -0.47 -29.41
C VAL A 319 12.43 -0.80 -30.45
N ALA A 320 12.29 -0.31 -31.68
CA ALA A 320 13.24 -0.59 -32.77
C ALA A 320 14.54 0.20 -32.65
N SER A 321 14.43 1.47 -32.27
CA SER A 321 15.60 2.38 -32.21
C SER A 321 16.16 2.57 -30.80
N GLY A 322 15.40 2.18 -29.74
CA GLY A 322 15.74 2.47 -28.35
C GLY A 322 15.62 3.94 -27.93
N LYS A 323 15.10 4.81 -28.81
CA LYS A 323 14.93 6.23 -28.46
C LYS A 323 13.83 6.43 -27.45
N THR A 324 14.10 7.20 -26.39
CA THR A 324 13.18 7.50 -25.30
C THR A 324 12.74 8.95 -25.29
N ARG A 325 11.54 9.20 -24.78
CA ARG A 325 11.05 10.55 -24.43
C ARG A 325 10.19 10.49 -23.17
N GLU A 326 10.22 11.54 -22.37
CA GLU A 326 9.23 11.75 -21.29
C GLU A 326 7.94 12.30 -21.91
N ILE A 327 6.78 11.75 -21.50
CA ILE A 327 5.48 12.06 -22.12
C ILE A 327 4.92 13.38 -21.55
N ALA A 328 4.93 13.55 -20.24
CA ALA A 328 4.31 14.69 -19.55
C ALA A 328 5.31 15.37 -18.58
N PRO A 329 6.43 15.97 -19.09
CA PRO A 329 7.49 16.48 -18.24
C PRO A 329 7.05 17.65 -17.34
N GLN A 330 5.95 18.33 -17.67
CA GLN A 330 5.41 19.46 -16.90
C GLN A 330 4.38 19.01 -15.84
N TRP A 331 4.00 17.75 -15.84
CA TRP A 331 3.07 17.20 -14.84
C TRP A 331 3.85 16.80 -13.58
N ASP A 332 3.86 17.70 -12.61
CA ASP A 332 4.63 17.54 -11.37
C ASP A 332 3.90 16.66 -10.36
N ARG A 333 3.63 15.42 -10.79
CA ARG A 333 3.09 14.33 -9.97
C ARG A 333 3.86 13.05 -10.28
N SER A 334 4.01 12.18 -9.28
CA SER A 334 4.63 10.87 -9.44
C SER A 334 3.58 9.89 -9.98
N ALA A 335 3.83 9.35 -11.18
CA ALA A 335 2.90 8.43 -11.82
C ALA A 335 2.85 7.07 -11.10
N GLY A 336 1.63 6.58 -10.86
CA GLY A 336 1.35 5.22 -10.43
C GLY A 336 1.48 4.18 -11.57
N GLY A 337 0.71 3.11 -11.53
CA GLY A 337 0.68 2.10 -12.60
C GLY A 337 0.25 2.68 -13.95
N ILE A 338 0.56 1.98 -15.03
CA ILE A 338 0.21 2.35 -16.39
C ILE A 338 -0.88 1.41 -16.90
N ALA A 339 -2.04 1.95 -17.29
CA ALA A 339 -3.03 1.28 -18.11
C ALA A 339 -3.17 2.05 -19.44
N LEU A 340 -3.24 1.36 -20.57
CA LEU A 340 -3.27 1.99 -21.89
C LEU A 340 -4.67 1.94 -22.50
N SER A 341 -5.04 2.99 -23.24
CA SER A 341 -6.13 2.88 -24.22
C SER A 341 -5.77 1.88 -25.31
N ALA A 342 -6.78 1.26 -25.92
CA ALA A 342 -6.56 0.22 -26.96
C ALA A 342 -5.73 0.72 -28.16
N ASP A 343 -5.82 2.00 -28.50
CA ASP A 343 -5.04 2.67 -29.55
C ASP A 343 -3.66 3.18 -29.09
N GLY A 344 -3.35 3.07 -27.78
CA GLY A 344 -2.13 3.59 -27.19
C GLY A 344 -2.02 5.12 -27.14
N ALA A 345 -3.10 5.85 -27.44
CA ALA A 345 -3.12 7.30 -27.47
C ALA A 345 -3.23 7.94 -26.07
N SER A 346 -3.71 7.17 -25.08
CA SER A 346 -3.88 7.61 -23.70
C SER A 346 -3.28 6.64 -22.70
N ILE A 347 -2.64 7.19 -21.66
CA ILE A 347 -2.26 6.48 -20.44
C ILE A 347 -3.24 6.85 -19.34
N TYR A 348 -3.75 5.84 -18.64
CA TYR A 348 -4.51 6.01 -17.40
C TYR A 348 -3.60 5.65 -16.23
N THR A 349 -3.46 6.57 -15.28
CA THR A 349 -2.57 6.43 -14.13
C THR A 349 -3.15 7.15 -12.92
N THR A 350 -2.76 6.71 -11.74
CA THR A 350 -3.09 7.42 -10.48
C THR A 350 -1.89 8.23 -10.01
N ALA A 351 -2.13 9.23 -9.19
CA ALA A 351 -1.07 9.96 -8.50
C ALA A 351 -1.65 10.69 -7.29
N ASP A 352 -0.83 10.89 -6.25
CA ASP A 352 -1.19 11.79 -5.16
C ASP A 352 -1.31 13.23 -5.68
N ASP A 353 -2.41 13.89 -5.29
CA ASP A 353 -2.70 15.26 -5.71
C ASP A 353 -3.52 16.01 -4.65
N LEU A 354 -2.85 16.87 -3.87
CA LEU A 354 -3.44 17.75 -2.86
C LEU A 354 -4.29 17.00 -1.81
N GLY A 355 -3.76 15.87 -1.31
CA GLY A 355 -4.43 15.05 -0.29
C GLY A 355 -5.48 14.08 -0.82
N GLU A 356 -5.66 14.01 -2.14
CA GLU A 356 -6.44 13.00 -2.83
C GLU A 356 -5.51 12.06 -3.61
N HIS A 357 -6.04 10.93 -4.11
CA HIS A 357 -5.31 10.03 -5.01
C HIS A 357 -6.16 9.75 -6.27
N PRO A 358 -6.30 10.76 -7.15
CA PRO A 358 -7.16 10.70 -8.33
C PRO A 358 -6.64 9.79 -9.44
N LEU A 359 -7.58 9.40 -10.34
CA LEU A 359 -7.27 8.84 -11.65
C LEU A 359 -7.06 9.97 -12.67
N PHE A 360 -5.97 9.89 -13.40
CA PHE A 360 -5.63 10.79 -14.51
C PHE A 360 -5.63 10.06 -15.85
N GLN A 361 -6.01 10.77 -16.89
CA GLN A 361 -5.72 10.45 -18.29
C GLN A 361 -4.58 11.35 -18.77
N ILE A 362 -3.55 10.76 -19.34
CA ILE A 362 -2.43 11.47 -19.96
C ILE A 362 -2.49 11.23 -21.47
N ASP A 363 -2.67 12.28 -22.24
CA ASP A 363 -2.57 12.21 -23.71
C ASP A 363 -1.11 12.00 -24.12
N VAL A 364 -0.84 10.90 -24.81
CA VAL A 364 0.52 10.47 -25.14
C VAL A 364 1.23 11.44 -26.10
N ALA A 365 0.48 12.08 -26.99
CA ALA A 365 1.03 12.99 -27.99
C ALA A 365 1.40 14.36 -27.41
N SER A 366 0.48 14.96 -26.62
CA SER A 366 0.65 16.32 -26.09
C SER A 366 1.22 16.35 -24.65
N GLY A 367 1.17 15.24 -23.91
CA GLY A 367 1.51 15.19 -22.48
C GLY A 367 0.46 15.85 -21.56
N LYS A 368 -0.71 16.23 -22.09
CA LYS A 368 -1.76 16.85 -21.27
C LYS A 368 -2.31 15.85 -20.26
N ALA A 369 -2.27 16.21 -18.98
CA ALA A 369 -2.92 15.47 -17.90
C ALA A 369 -4.34 16.00 -17.66
N THR A 370 -5.31 15.09 -17.59
CA THR A 370 -6.72 15.39 -17.26
C THR A 370 -7.15 14.51 -16.08
N LYS A 371 -7.66 15.13 -15.02
CA LYS A 371 -8.20 14.42 -13.85
C LYS A 371 -9.56 13.82 -14.20
N LEU A 372 -9.66 12.49 -14.20
CA LEU A 372 -10.89 11.77 -14.52
C LEU A 372 -11.79 11.52 -13.31
N VAL A 373 -11.18 11.18 -12.17
CA VAL A 373 -11.85 10.95 -10.90
C VAL A 373 -11.05 11.72 -9.85
N GLY A 374 -11.66 12.65 -9.15
CA GLY A 374 -10.96 13.61 -8.30
C GLY A 374 -11.24 13.49 -6.81
N ASP A 375 -12.15 12.62 -6.39
CA ASP A 375 -12.58 12.50 -4.99
C ASP A 375 -12.18 11.14 -4.40
N GLY A 376 -11.51 11.15 -3.25
CA GLY A 376 -11.02 9.95 -2.57
C GLY A 376 -9.73 9.40 -3.17
N SER A 377 -9.46 8.14 -2.88
CA SER A 377 -8.27 7.41 -3.32
C SER A 377 -8.64 6.30 -4.30
N VAL A 378 -8.18 6.41 -5.54
CA VAL A 378 -8.26 5.34 -6.55
C VAL A 378 -7.07 4.41 -6.36
N THR A 379 -7.32 3.16 -5.96
CA THR A 379 -6.27 2.19 -5.58
C THR A 379 -5.93 1.17 -6.66
N ALA A 380 -6.80 1.01 -7.67
CA ALA A 380 -6.54 0.22 -8.87
C ALA A 380 -7.38 0.73 -10.03
N VAL A 381 -6.90 0.53 -11.25
CA VAL A 381 -7.59 0.87 -12.49
C VAL A 381 -7.34 -0.19 -13.54
N ASP A 382 -8.38 -0.55 -14.29
CA ASP A 382 -8.28 -1.30 -15.53
C ASP A 382 -9.21 -0.71 -16.58
N VAL A 383 -8.78 -0.73 -17.84
CA VAL A 383 -9.51 -0.15 -18.97
C VAL A 383 -9.57 -1.13 -20.14
N ALA A 384 -10.75 -1.27 -20.72
CA ALA A 384 -10.94 -2.09 -21.92
C ALA A 384 -12.06 -1.50 -22.80
N GLY A 385 -11.77 -1.30 -24.08
CA GLY A 385 -12.68 -0.56 -24.96
C GLY A 385 -12.98 0.83 -24.39
N ASN A 386 -14.25 1.15 -24.20
CA ASN A 386 -14.72 2.37 -23.54
C ASN A 386 -15.04 2.17 -22.05
N SER A 387 -14.81 0.99 -21.49
CA SER A 387 -15.12 0.70 -20.10
C SER A 387 -13.92 1.00 -19.22
N VAL A 388 -14.18 1.49 -18.02
CA VAL A 388 -13.21 1.63 -16.93
C VAL A 388 -13.75 0.95 -15.68
N ALA A 389 -12.89 0.20 -15.02
CA ALA A 389 -13.13 -0.36 -13.70
C ALA A 389 -12.06 0.15 -12.73
N ILE A 390 -12.49 0.62 -11.57
CA ILE A 390 -11.57 1.12 -10.54
C ILE A 390 -11.94 0.53 -9.18
N THR A 391 -10.97 0.47 -8.28
CA THR A 391 -11.25 0.47 -6.84
C THR A 391 -11.02 1.86 -6.30
N ARG A 392 -11.94 2.33 -5.46
CA ARG A 392 -11.86 3.64 -4.81
C ARG A 392 -12.32 3.56 -3.37
N ASN A 393 -11.65 4.31 -2.52
CA ASN A 393 -12.01 4.50 -1.11
C ASN A 393 -11.96 5.98 -0.71
N SER A 394 -12.29 6.29 0.54
CA SER A 394 -12.17 7.63 1.14
C SER A 394 -12.10 7.52 2.67
N LEU A 395 -11.93 8.62 3.36
CA LEU A 395 -11.98 8.65 4.83
C LEU A 395 -13.29 8.10 5.45
N LYS A 396 -14.37 7.97 4.66
CA LYS A 396 -15.68 7.44 5.11
C LYS A 396 -16.10 6.14 4.41
N SER A 397 -15.29 5.59 3.54
CA SER A 397 -15.63 4.37 2.80
C SER A 397 -14.40 3.53 2.54
N ASN A 398 -14.48 2.25 2.86
CA ASN A 398 -13.51 1.25 2.40
C ASN A 398 -13.56 1.10 0.87
N ASP A 399 -12.61 0.31 0.33
CA ASP A 399 -12.55 0.06 -1.11
C ASP A 399 -13.88 -0.44 -1.67
N GLN A 400 -14.31 0.19 -2.76
CA GLN A 400 -15.44 -0.19 -3.59
C GLN A 400 -14.98 -0.44 -5.01
N VAL A 401 -15.53 -1.45 -5.67
CA VAL A 401 -15.39 -1.61 -7.11
C VAL A 401 -16.43 -0.73 -7.79
N LEU A 402 -15.96 0.19 -8.62
CA LEU A 402 -16.79 1.09 -9.41
C LEU A 402 -16.47 0.88 -10.90
N VAL A 403 -17.50 1.04 -11.74
CA VAL A 403 -17.37 0.94 -13.20
C VAL A 403 -18.04 2.12 -13.88
N GLY A 404 -17.48 2.54 -15.00
CA GLY A 404 -18.00 3.63 -15.79
C GLY A 404 -17.58 3.52 -17.24
N LEU A 405 -17.90 4.56 -18.00
CA LEU A 405 -17.44 4.73 -19.37
C LEU A 405 -16.37 5.81 -19.41
N LEU A 406 -15.33 5.57 -20.18
CA LEU A 406 -14.31 6.58 -20.46
C LEU A 406 -14.95 7.76 -21.22
N PRO A 407 -14.68 9.00 -20.81
CA PRO A 407 -15.21 10.18 -21.48
C PRO A 407 -14.46 10.44 -22.80
N ALA A 408 -14.96 11.40 -23.56
CA ALA A 408 -14.19 12.02 -24.62
C ALA A 408 -12.90 12.66 -24.02
N ALA A 409 -11.85 12.77 -24.84
CA ALA A 409 -10.56 13.28 -24.38
C ALA A 409 -10.70 14.67 -23.71
N GLY A 410 -10.20 14.77 -22.48
CA GLY A 410 -10.15 16.00 -21.71
C GLY A 410 -11.34 16.28 -20.80
N GLU A 411 -12.26 15.34 -20.64
CA GLU A 411 -13.41 15.44 -19.73
C GLU A 411 -13.26 14.48 -18.54
N ALA A 412 -13.90 14.80 -17.42
CA ALA A 412 -13.99 13.89 -16.27
C ALA A 412 -15.00 12.76 -16.56
N ILE A 413 -14.86 11.62 -15.87
CA ILE A 413 -15.85 10.54 -15.94
C ILE A 413 -17.18 11.06 -15.35
N GLY A 414 -18.26 10.95 -16.13
CA GLY A 414 -19.56 11.49 -15.74
C GLY A 414 -20.23 10.71 -14.63
N GLU A 415 -20.32 9.38 -14.75
CA GLU A 415 -20.99 8.51 -13.79
C GLU A 415 -20.16 7.27 -13.51
N LEU A 416 -19.95 6.98 -12.23
CA LEU A 416 -19.38 5.75 -11.73
C LEU A 416 -20.44 4.96 -10.97
N ARG A 417 -20.74 3.76 -11.42
CA ARG A 417 -21.67 2.84 -10.77
C ARG A 417 -20.90 1.91 -9.81
N ALA A 418 -21.26 1.96 -8.51
CA ALA A 418 -20.72 1.04 -7.53
C ALA A 418 -21.27 -0.40 -7.75
N LEU A 419 -20.37 -1.37 -7.76
CA LEU A 419 -20.72 -2.79 -7.83
C LEU A 419 -20.68 -3.46 -6.45
N THR A 420 -20.01 -2.86 -5.50
CA THR A 420 -19.87 -3.35 -4.12
C THR A 420 -20.29 -2.26 -3.14
N PRO A 421 -20.84 -2.63 -1.97
CA PRO A 421 -21.32 -1.65 -1.01
C PRO A 421 -20.17 -0.88 -0.36
N ALA A 422 -20.46 0.35 0.09
CA ALA A 422 -19.59 1.11 0.98
C ALA A 422 -19.69 0.57 2.42
N ALA A 423 -18.72 0.95 3.27
CA ALA A 423 -18.73 0.59 4.69
C ALA A 423 -20.05 0.94 5.39
N GLY A 424 -20.57 2.14 5.15
CA GLY A 424 -21.83 2.60 5.73
C GLY A 424 -23.07 1.81 5.31
N ASP A 425 -23.02 1.13 4.15
CA ASP A 425 -24.12 0.28 3.68
C ASP A 425 -24.17 -1.06 4.40
N VAL A 426 -23.02 -1.60 4.84
CA VAL A 426 -22.89 -2.87 5.56
C VAL A 426 -22.91 -2.71 7.07
N LEU A 427 -22.39 -1.59 7.57
CA LEU A 427 -22.32 -1.25 9.00
C LEU A 427 -23.43 -0.25 9.37
N LYS A 428 -24.69 -0.67 9.24
CA LYS A 428 -25.87 0.18 9.41
C LYS A 428 -26.05 0.79 10.82
N ASP A 429 -25.42 0.19 11.83
CA ASP A 429 -25.40 0.68 13.21
C ASP A 429 -24.17 1.55 13.53
N VAL A 430 -23.30 1.79 12.53
CA VAL A 430 -22.08 2.60 12.67
C VAL A 430 -22.26 3.95 12.02
N SER A 431 -21.89 5.02 12.75
CA SER A 431 -21.76 6.36 12.23
C SER A 431 -20.29 6.75 12.10
N PHE A 432 -19.96 7.42 11.01
CA PHE A 432 -18.63 7.95 10.73
C PHE A 432 -18.56 9.44 11.04
N GLY A 433 -17.43 9.91 11.54
CA GLY A 433 -17.16 11.34 11.67
C GLY A 433 -17.06 12.03 10.31
N ASP A 434 -17.66 13.20 10.19
CA ASP A 434 -17.45 14.06 9.03
C ASP A 434 -16.02 14.58 9.02
N TYR A 435 -15.47 14.79 7.82
CA TYR A 435 -14.12 15.31 7.64
C TYR A 435 -14.10 16.54 6.74
N GLU A 436 -13.07 17.34 6.91
CA GLU A 436 -12.82 18.53 6.10
C GLU A 436 -11.31 18.67 5.88
N GLN A 437 -10.90 18.99 4.66
CA GLN A 437 -9.55 19.45 4.37
C GLN A 437 -9.43 20.94 4.72
N PHE A 438 -8.30 21.33 5.30
CA PHE A 438 -7.97 22.73 5.57
C PHE A 438 -6.55 23.04 5.13
N GLU A 439 -6.25 24.31 4.93
CA GLU A 439 -4.94 24.80 4.55
C GLU A 439 -4.46 25.91 5.47
N PHE A 440 -3.14 26.06 5.57
CA PHE A 440 -2.49 27.12 6.35
C PHE A 440 -1.12 27.43 5.76
N LYS A 441 -0.45 28.47 6.26
CA LYS A 441 0.92 28.81 5.88
C LYS A 441 1.91 28.13 6.82
N GLY A 442 2.67 27.16 6.28
CA GLY A 442 3.66 26.37 6.99
C GLY A 442 5.06 26.95 6.94
N TRP A 443 6.07 26.08 6.95
CA TRP A 443 7.46 26.45 6.74
C TRP A 443 7.62 27.21 5.40
N ASN A 444 8.57 28.12 5.32
CA ASN A 444 8.80 28.95 4.15
C ASN A 444 7.58 29.75 3.65
N ASN A 445 6.53 29.86 4.45
CA ASN A 445 5.25 30.48 4.06
C ASN A 445 4.54 29.73 2.90
N ASP A 446 4.88 28.47 2.66
CA ASP A 446 4.22 27.62 1.66
C ASP A 446 2.83 27.18 2.17
N THR A 447 1.94 26.84 1.24
CA THR A 447 0.64 26.30 1.60
C THR A 447 0.79 24.84 2.00
N VAL A 448 0.40 24.54 3.23
CA VAL A 448 0.37 23.18 3.80
C VAL A 448 -1.08 22.78 4.01
N HIS A 449 -1.39 21.52 3.75
CA HIS A 449 -2.73 20.98 3.87
C HIS A 449 -2.82 20.04 5.07
N GLY A 450 -4.04 19.90 5.60
CA GLY A 450 -4.37 18.95 6.64
C GLY A 450 -5.82 18.53 6.57
N TYR A 451 -6.14 17.47 7.29
CA TYR A 451 -7.51 17.00 7.48
C TYR A 451 -7.91 17.09 8.95
N VAL A 452 -9.16 17.46 9.18
CA VAL A 452 -9.81 17.31 10.47
C VAL A 452 -10.96 16.32 10.33
N VAL A 453 -11.10 15.39 11.30
CA VAL A 453 -12.24 14.47 11.36
C VAL A 453 -12.97 14.71 12.66
N LYS A 454 -14.28 14.95 12.57
CA LYS A 454 -15.16 15.11 13.73
C LYS A 454 -15.38 13.75 14.42
N PRO A 455 -15.61 13.71 15.74
CA PRO A 455 -16.05 12.47 16.38
C PRO A 455 -17.41 12.01 15.82
N HIS A 456 -17.65 10.70 15.82
CA HIS A 456 -18.89 10.13 15.29
C HIS A 456 -20.16 10.72 15.94
N ASN A 457 -20.07 11.12 17.19
CA ASN A 457 -21.14 11.67 18.02
C ASN A 457 -21.07 13.20 18.15
N TYR A 458 -20.49 13.87 17.14
CA TYR A 458 -20.33 15.32 17.15
C TYR A 458 -21.63 16.07 17.44
N GLN A 459 -21.54 17.06 18.30
CA GLN A 459 -22.62 17.99 18.61
C GLN A 459 -22.06 19.41 18.59
N GLU A 460 -22.75 20.30 17.91
CA GLU A 460 -22.38 21.72 17.85
C GLU A 460 -22.25 22.32 19.25
N GLY A 461 -21.24 23.17 19.44
CA GLY A 461 -20.97 23.83 20.71
C GLY A 461 -20.27 22.96 21.75
N LYS A 462 -20.04 21.67 21.51
CA LYS A 462 -19.22 20.82 22.36
C LYS A 462 -17.76 20.79 21.91
N SER A 463 -16.86 20.58 22.85
CA SER A 463 -15.43 20.47 22.65
C SER A 463 -14.99 19.01 22.93
N TYR A 464 -14.08 18.48 22.10
CA TYR A 464 -13.67 17.08 22.10
C TYR A 464 -12.17 16.92 22.24
N PRO A 465 -11.69 15.87 22.94
CA PRO A 465 -10.27 15.57 23.00
C PRO A 465 -9.73 15.19 21.60
N VAL A 466 -8.44 15.41 21.38
CA VAL A 466 -7.83 15.33 20.04
C VAL A 466 -6.78 14.23 19.96
N ALA A 467 -6.92 13.37 18.96
CA ALA A 467 -5.85 12.51 18.45
C ALA A 467 -5.14 13.24 17.29
N PHE A 468 -3.90 13.66 17.51
CA PHE A 468 -3.07 14.31 16.50
C PHE A 468 -2.20 13.25 15.83
N LEU A 469 -2.54 12.88 14.57
CA LEU A 469 -1.88 11.80 13.82
C LEU A 469 -0.77 12.36 12.94
N ILE A 470 0.41 11.74 12.99
CA ILE A 470 1.59 12.09 12.21
C ILE A 470 1.94 10.89 11.32
N HIS A 471 1.89 11.07 9.99
CA HIS A 471 2.14 9.97 9.05
C HIS A 471 3.61 9.57 8.98
N GLY A 472 3.85 8.34 8.53
CA GLY A 472 5.15 7.79 8.21
C GLY A 472 5.61 8.15 6.79
N GLY A 473 6.72 7.57 6.39
CA GLY A 473 7.42 7.85 5.15
C GLY A 473 8.87 8.20 5.45
N PRO A 474 9.28 9.49 5.43
CA PRO A 474 8.46 10.70 5.55
C PRO A 474 7.70 11.12 4.30
N GLN A 475 8.14 10.66 3.12
CA GLN A 475 7.46 10.93 1.85
C GLN A 475 6.20 10.05 1.76
N GLY A 476 5.06 10.64 2.04
CA GLY A 476 3.75 10.00 2.06
C GLY A 476 2.66 11.03 2.32
N SER A 477 1.44 10.59 2.54
CA SER A 477 0.31 11.44 2.95
C SER A 477 -0.72 10.57 3.68
N PHE A 478 -1.46 11.12 4.64
CA PHE A 478 -2.67 10.47 5.12
C PHE A 478 -3.78 10.58 4.08
N GLY A 479 -3.94 11.76 3.49
CA GLY A 479 -4.89 12.02 2.41
C GLY A 479 -6.33 11.62 2.73
N ASN A 480 -7.18 11.69 1.69
CA ASN A 480 -8.56 11.22 1.72
C ASN A 480 -8.61 9.74 1.32
N GLY A 481 -8.05 8.87 2.18
CA GLY A 481 -7.94 7.44 1.94
C GLY A 481 -8.35 6.59 3.14
N TRP A 482 -8.81 5.36 2.86
CA TRP A 482 -9.14 4.37 3.87
C TRP A 482 -7.91 3.54 4.23
N SER A 483 -7.55 3.49 5.50
CA SER A 483 -6.49 2.63 6.00
C SER A 483 -7.07 1.53 6.89
N TYR A 484 -6.58 0.30 6.75
CA TYR A 484 -6.89 -0.81 7.67
C TYR A 484 -5.91 -0.88 8.85
N ARG A 485 -5.03 0.10 9.00
CA ARG A 485 -4.06 0.25 10.10
C ARG A 485 -4.29 1.55 10.85
N TRP A 486 -3.78 2.65 10.35
CA TRP A 486 -3.96 4.00 10.89
C TRP A 486 -5.20 4.65 10.28
N ASN A 487 -6.38 4.34 10.82
CA ASN A 487 -7.64 4.87 10.32
C ASN A 487 -8.19 5.94 11.28
N PRO A 488 -8.33 7.21 10.85
CA PRO A 488 -8.83 8.27 11.72
C PRO A 488 -10.26 8.02 12.22
N GLN A 489 -11.06 7.25 11.49
CA GLN A 489 -12.42 6.91 11.92
C GLN A 489 -12.48 5.99 13.14
N THR A 490 -11.42 5.20 13.41
CA THR A 490 -11.38 4.39 14.64
C THR A 490 -11.22 5.26 15.87
N TYR A 491 -10.51 6.38 15.79
CA TYR A 491 -10.41 7.37 16.86
C TYR A 491 -11.69 8.21 16.96
N ALA A 492 -12.21 8.65 15.81
CA ALA A 492 -13.49 9.36 15.75
C ALA A 492 -14.63 8.50 16.34
N GLY A 493 -14.59 7.20 16.11
CA GLY A 493 -15.52 6.22 16.69
C GLY A 493 -15.44 6.09 18.21
N GLN A 494 -14.31 6.44 18.81
CA GLN A 494 -14.12 6.51 20.26
C GLN A 494 -14.45 7.90 20.85
N GLY A 495 -14.93 8.85 20.03
CA GLY A 495 -15.32 10.19 20.49
C GLY A 495 -14.20 11.23 20.45
N TYR A 496 -13.05 10.92 19.83
CA TYR A 496 -11.98 11.90 19.61
C TYR A 496 -12.21 12.68 18.33
N ALA A 497 -11.86 13.96 18.32
CA ALA A 497 -11.57 14.66 17.07
C ALA A 497 -10.17 14.24 16.58
N VAL A 498 -9.96 14.19 15.26
CA VAL A 498 -8.67 13.83 14.69
C VAL A 498 -8.13 14.98 13.85
N VAL A 499 -6.84 15.26 13.98
CA VAL A 499 -6.12 16.24 13.15
C VAL A 499 -4.94 15.54 12.49
N MET A 500 -4.78 15.72 11.19
CA MET A 500 -3.70 15.17 10.37
C MET A 500 -3.13 16.30 9.51
N ILE A 501 -1.80 16.38 9.41
CA ILE A 501 -1.10 17.42 8.64
C ILE A 501 -0.18 16.74 7.64
N ASP A 502 -0.27 17.15 6.37
CA ASP A 502 0.67 16.76 5.31
C ASP A 502 1.82 17.78 5.29
N PHE A 503 2.78 17.60 6.18
CA PHE A 503 3.95 18.46 6.36
C PHE A 503 4.92 18.41 5.16
N HIS A 504 5.86 19.35 5.05
CA HIS A 504 6.92 19.31 4.03
C HIS A 504 7.65 17.96 4.06
N GLY A 505 7.73 17.32 2.91
CA GLY A 505 8.10 15.91 2.71
C GLY A 505 6.95 15.08 2.17
N SER A 506 5.69 15.48 2.43
CA SER A 506 4.52 14.74 1.95
C SER A 506 4.43 14.74 0.42
N THR A 507 3.82 13.69 -0.13
CA THR A 507 3.58 13.52 -1.57
C THR A 507 2.31 14.25 -2.03
N GLY A 508 2.20 14.50 -3.34
CA GLY A 508 1.00 15.12 -3.93
C GLY A 508 1.02 16.65 -3.99
N TYR A 509 2.06 17.30 -3.48
CA TYR A 509 2.19 18.77 -3.45
C TYR A 509 3.30 19.30 -4.36
N GLY A 510 3.80 18.47 -5.27
CA GLY A 510 4.93 18.71 -6.15
C GLY A 510 6.26 18.21 -5.59
N GLN A 511 7.22 17.93 -6.48
CA GLN A 511 8.48 17.30 -6.08
C GLN A 511 9.31 18.18 -5.13
N ALA A 512 9.27 19.50 -5.29
CA ALA A 512 9.97 20.42 -4.39
C ALA A 512 9.47 20.35 -2.93
N PHE A 513 8.17 20.13 -2.75
CA PHE A 513 7.58 19.96 -1.42
C PHE A 513 8.02 18.61 -0.80
N THR A 514 8.05 17.55 -1.60
CA THR A 514 8.54 16.22 -1.21
C THR A 514 10.02 16.24 -0.84
N ASP A 515 10.86 16.94 -1.62
CA ASP A 515 12.31 17.04 -1.41
C ASP A 515 12.68 17.85 -0.15
N ALA A 516 11.79 18.74 0.30
CA ALA A 516 12.08 19.69 1.36
C ALA A 516 12.46 19.05 2.70
N ILE A 517 12.11 17.78 2.93
CA ILE A 517 12.41 17.08 4.17
C ILE A 517 13.80 16.45 4.22
N SER A 518 14.41 16.13 3.06
CA SER A 518 15.72 15.48 3.04
C SER A 518 16.76 16.31 3.78
N GLN A 519 17.44 15.71 4.77
CA GLN A 519 18.37 16.35 5.73
C GLN A 519 17.71 17.38 6.67
N HIS A 520 16.35 17.40 6.76
CA HIS A 520 15.55 18.33 7.56
C HIS A 520 14.43 17.66 8.35
N TRP A 521 14.67 16.45 8.84
CA TRP A 521 13.63 15.63 9.48
C TRP A 521 12.96 16.26 10.69
N GLY A 522 13.67 17.07 11.47
CA GLY A 522 13.19 17.57 12.76
C GLY A 522 12.88 19.07 12.82
N ASP A 523 13.20 19.85 11.77
CA ASP A 523 12.94 21.31 11.75
C ASP A 523 11.70 21.68 10.89
N ARG A 524 11.75 21.53 9.56
CA ARG A 524 10.69 21.95 8.66
C ARG A 524 9.34 21.26 8.92
N PRO A 525 9.28 19.91 9.04
CA PRO A 525 8.04 19.23 9.39
C PRO A 525 7.51 19.60 10.78
N LEU A 526 8.39 19.82 11.77
CA LEU A 526 7.96 20.23 13.09
C LEU A 526 7.31 21.62 13.06
N GLU A 527 7.86 22.56 12.29
CA GLU A 527 7.27 23.89 12.10
C GLU A 527 5.87 23.80 11.46
N ASP A 528 5.71 22.93 10.43
CA ASP A 528 4.42 22.69 9.81
C ASP A 528 3.41 22.09 10.79
N LEU A 529 3.82 21.09 11.58
CA LEU A 529 2.96 20.48 12.59
C LEU A 529 2.53 21.49 13.65
N GLN A 530 3.43 22.35 14.12
CA GLN A 530 3.13 23.41 15.09
C GLN A 530 2.15 24.45 14.53
N LYS A 531 2.44 24.98 13.33
CA LYS A 531 1.57 25.95 12.65
C LYS A 531 0.22 25.35 12.27
N GLY A 532 0.21 24.09 11.83
CA GLY A 532 -1.01 23.37 11.50
C GLY A 532 -1.88 23.09 12.71
N TRP A 533 -1.27 22.78 13.85
CA TRP A 533 -1.97 22.65 15.13
C TRP A 533 -2.65 23.96 15.53
N ASP A 534 -1.93 25.07 15.49
CA ASP A 534 -2.47 26.40 15.82
C ASP A 534 -3.59 26.81 14.85
N ALA A 535 -3.41 26.54 13.55
CA ALA A 535 -4.42 26.83 12.54
C ALA A 535 -5.70 26.00 12.74
N ALA A 536 -5.56 24.71 13.07
CA ALA A 536 -6.70 23.84 13.35
C ALA A 536 -7.48 24.30 14.59
N LEU A 537 -6.80 24.60 15.69
CA LEU A 537 -7.44 25.11 16.91
C LEU A 537 -8.15 26.44 16.68
N LYS A 538 -7.58 27.33 15.87
CA LYS A 538 -8.19 28.62 15.52
C LYS A 538 -9.43 28.46 14.65
N LYS A 539 -9.41 27.50 13.70
CA LYS A 539 -10.49 27.27 12.74
C LYS A 539 -11.64 26.47 13.35
N TYR A 540 -11.34 25.48 14.18
CA TYR A 540 -12.29 24.49 14.68
C TYR A 540 -12.48 24.57 16.20
N SER A 541 -13.49 25.30 16.65
CA SER A 541 -13.78 25.53 18.07
C SER A 541 -14.12 24.26 18.88
N PHE A 542 -14.44 23.14 18.18
CA PHE A 542 -14.72 21.87 18.84
C PHE A 542 -13.45 21.09 19.22
N LEU A 543 -12.27 21.49 18.78
CA LEU A 543 -10.99 20.86 19.18
C LEU A 543 -10.59 21.34 20.59
N ASN A 544 -10.39 20.38 21.50
CA ASN A 544 -9.88 20.70 22.85
C ASN A 544 -8.35 20.58 22.86
N GLY A 545 -7.67 21.70 22.67
CA GLY A 545 -6.20 21.76 22.67
C GLY A 545 -5.55 21.36 24.00
N ASP A 546 -6.27 21.45 25.14
CA ASP A 546 -5.78 21.02 26.43
C ASP A 546 -5.89 19.50 26.67
N LYS A 547 -6.60 18.80 25.82
CA LYS A 547 -6.81 17.35 25.86
C LYS A 547 -6.40 16.70 24.53
N ALA A 548 -5.10 16.64 24.28
CA ALA A 548 -4.57 16.10 23.04
C ALA A 548 -3.40 15.14 23.29
N CYS A 549 -3.27 14.11 22.44
CA CYS A 549 -2.11 13.24 22.33
C CYS A 549 -1.60 13.21 20.90
N ALA A 550 -0.27 13.14 20.71
CA ALA A 550 0.37 12.96 19.42
C ALA A 550 0.68 11.47 19.20
N LEU A 551 0.34 10.98 18.01
CA LEU A 551 0.50 9.58 17.63
C LEU A 551 1.14 9.48 16.24
N GLY A 552 2.08 8.54 16.07
CA GLY A 552 2.70 8.32 14.76
C GLY A 552 3.43 7.00 14.66
N ALA A 553 3.66 6.55 13.43
CA ALA A 553 4.41 5.35 13.14
C ALA A 553 5.56 5.65 12.16
N SER A 554 6.63 4.86 12.22
CA SER A 554 7.78 4.98 11.33
C SER A 554 8.42 6.39 11.45
N TYR A 555 8.48 7.17 10.37
CA TYR A 555 8.85 8.58 10.50
C TYR A 555 7.92 9.34 11.47
N GLY A 556 6.62 9.06 11.46
CA GLY A 556 5.68 9.64 12.44
C GLY A 556 6.04 9.28 13.88
N GLY A 557 6.52 8.04 14.11
CA GLY A 557 7.07 7.59 15.39
C GLY A 557 8.39 8.28 15.76
N PHE A 558 9.28 8.52 14.78
CA PHE A 558 10.45 9.39 14.93
C PHE A 558 10.01 10.79 15.39
N MET A 559 9.04 11.41 14.71
CA MET A 559 8.55 12.73 15.04
C MET A 559 7.93 12.75 16.45
N VAL A 560 7.26 11.69 16.89
CA VAL A 560 6.77 11.57 18.27
C VAL A 560 7.93 11.55 19.27
N ASN A 561 9.01 10.78 19.01
CA ASN A 561 10.22 10.81 19.83
C ASN A 561 10.89 12.18 19.82
N TRP A 562 10.90 12.88 18.67
CA TRP A 562 11.44 14.22 18.51
C TRP A 562 10.62 15.27 19.30
N ILE A 563 9.29 15.21 19.18
CA ILE A 563 8.35 16.06 19.93
C ILE A 563 8.53 15.91 21.43
N ALA A 564 8.79 14.71 21.94
CA ALA A 564 8.98 14.44 23.34
C ALA A 564 10.07 15.33 23.98
N GLY A 565 11.12 15.67 23.23
CA GLY A 565 12.22 16.55 23.70
C GLY A 565 12.19 17.97 23.14
N ASN A 566 11.43 18.25 22.06
CA ASN A 566 11.51 19.53 21.34
C ASN A 566 10.18 20.29 21.26
N TRP A 567 9.04 19.64 21.60
CA TRP A 567 7.73 20.30 21.65
C TRP A 567 6.88 19.73 22.80
N ASN A 568 7.23 20.06 24.02
CA ASN A 568 6.62 19.55 25.26
C ASN A 568 5.17 20.01 25.52
N SER A 569 4.63 20.90 24.73
CA SER A 569 3.24 21.38 24.74
C SER A 569 2.71 21.28 23.31
N PRO A 570 1.46 20.92 23.08
CA PRO A 570 0.31 20.88 23.98
C PRO A 570 -0.06 19.48 24.50
N PHE A 571 0.67 18.42 24.08
CA PHE A 571 0.22 17.05 24.25
C PHE A 571 0.30 16.54 25.70
N LYS A 572 -0.70 15.76 26.12
CA LYS A 572 -0.77 15.08 27.42
C LYS A 572 -0.15 13.69 27.39
N CYS A 573 -0.15 13.02 26.23
CA CYS A 573 0.49 11.74 26.01
C CYS A 573 1.00 11.60 24.59
N LEU A 574 1.86 10.61 24.40
CA LEU A 574 2.50 10.27 23.15
C LEU A 574 2.29 8.80 22.83
N VAL A 575 2.17 8.46 21.53
CA VAL A 575 2.15 7.08 21.04
C VAL A 575 3.15 6.96 19.91
N ASN A 576 4.22 6.23 20.16
CA ASN A 576 5.30 5.93 19.22
C ASN A 576 5.16 4.48 18.76
N HIS A 577 4.82 4.26 17.50
CA HIS A 577 4.85 2.94 16.86
C HIS A 577 6.05 2.89 15.91
N ASP A 578 6.96 1.94 16.15
CA ASP A 578 8.16 1.65 15.35
C ASP A 578 8.95 2.89 14.87
N GLY A 579 9.02 3.91 15.71
CA GLY A 579 9.72 5.16 15.38
C GLY A 579 11.23 5.09 15.59
N VAL A 580 11.98 5.77 14.71
CA VAL A 580 13.43 5.95 14.91
C VAL A 580 13.68 6.74 16.19
N PHE A 581 14.54 6.19 17.05
CA PHE A 581 14.97 6.81 18.30
C PHE A 581 16.42 7.28 18.24
N ASP A 582 17.29 6.47 17.64
CA ASP A 582 18.70 6.79 17.38
C ASP A 582 19.01 6.69 15.89
N GLN A 583 19.24 7.84 15.26
CA GLN A 583 19.54 7.94 13.83
C GLN A 583 20.83 7.21 13.43
N ARG A 584 21.84 7.20 14.29
CA ARG A 584 23.10 6.49 13.99
C ARG A 584 22.91 4.99 13.98
N MET A 585 22.19 4.46 14.97
CA MET A 585 21.83 3.04 15.00
C MET A 585 20.96 2.68 13.78
N MET A 586 20.03 3.55 13.41
CA MET A 586 19.20 3.36 12.20
C MET A 586 20.08 3.21 10.94
N GLY A 587 21.05 4.10 10.74
CA GLY A 587 21.96 4.06 9.58
C GLY A 587 22.87 2.82 9.50
N TYR A 588 23.01 2.05 10.58
CA TYR A 588 23.80 0.82 10.59
C TYR A 588 22.97 -0.47 10.70
N ALA A 589 21.68 -0.38 11.02
CA ALA A 589 20.88 -1.54 11.36
C ALA A 589 19.63 -1.73 10.48
N THR A 590 19.19 -0.69 9.77
CA THR A 590 18.14 -0.82 8.74
C THR A 590 18.63 -1.66 7.56
N GLU A 591 17.70 -2.21 6.78
CA GLU A 591 18.05 -3.06 5.65
C GLU A 591 18.23 -2.26 4.34
N GLU A 592 17.45 -1.19 4.09
CA GLU A 592 17.57 -0.36 2.89
C GLU A 592 18.41 0.89 3.17
N LEU A 593 19.71 0.78 2.91
CA LEU A 593 20.67 1.84 3.26
C LEU A 593 20.54 3.08 2.37
N TRP A 594 20.05 2.95 1.12
CA TRP A 594 19.80 4.11 0.24
C TRP A 594 18.89 5.14 0.90
N PHE A 595 17.89 4.70 1.68
CA PHE A 595 16.96 5.56 2.38
C PHE A 595 17.68 6.46 3.40
N THR A 596 18.40 5.86 4.35
CA THR A 596 19.13 6.63 5.38
C THR A 596 20.26 7.45 4.79
N GLU A 597 20.97 6.94 3.77
CA GLU A 597 22.06 7.66 3.12
C GLU A 597 21.56 8.88 2.36
N TRP A 598 20.40 8.79 1.68
CA TRP A 598 19.77 9.95 1.06
C TRP A 598 19.31 10.98 2.09
N GLU A 599 18.53 10.51 3.07
CA GLU A 599 17.92 11.39 4.07
C GLU A 599 18.93 12.07 5.01
N GLN A 600 20.11 11.50 5.20
CA GLN A 600 21.19 12.09 6.00
C GLN A 600 22.34 12.64 5.14
N GLY A 601 22.27 12.51 3.80
CA GLY A 601 23.26 13.02 2.86
C GLY A 601 24.54 12.17 2.75
N GLY A 602 24.51 10.93 3.20
CA GLY A 602 25.60 9.94 3.12
C GLY A 602 25.63 9.00 4.32
N THR A 603 26.65 8.13 4.37
CA THR A 603 26.81 7.14 5.43
C THR A 603 27.04 7.76 6.82
N PRO A 604 26.72 7.05 7.93
CA PRO A 604 26.92 7.57 9.29
C PRO A 604 28.35 7.98 9.60
N TYR A 605 29.37 7.31 9.04
CA TYR A 605 30.77 7.65 9.26
C TYR A 605 31.26 8.82 8.37
N GLN A 606 30.61 9.09 7.24
CA GLN A 606 30.93 10.22 6.36
C GLN A 606 30.19 11.50 6.78
N LYS A 607 28.98 11.38 7.29
CA LYS A 607 28.07 12.47 7.62
C LYS A 607 27.59 12.43 9.07
N ALA A 608 28.47 12.06 10.00
CA ALA A 608 28.14 11.87 11.41
C ALA A 608 27.33 13.06 12.00
N ALA A 609 27.68 14.28 11.67
CA ALA A 609 26.98 15.48 12.16
C ALA A 609 25.50 15.55 11.72
N ASN A 610 25.18 15.04 10.50
CA ASN A 610 23.81 15.02 10.01
C ASN A 610 22.94 14.02 10.81
N TYR A 611 23.52 12.86 11.16
CA TYR A 611 22.85 11.85 11.99
C TYR A 611 22.60 12.33 13.42
N GLU A 612 23.37 13.31 13.92
CA GLU A 612 23.18 13.90 15.25
C GLU A 612 22.23 15.10 15.25
N LYS A 613 22.05 15.78 14.11
CA LYS A 613 21.31 17.05 14.04
C LYS A 613 19.88 16.93 14.52
N PHE A 614 19.18 15.87 14.10
CA PHE A 614 17.79 15.59 14.46
C PHE A 614 17.69 14.19 15.11
N ASN A 615 18.53 13.95 16.12
CA ASN A 615 18.61 12.65 16.77
C ASN A 615 17.85 12.67 18.10
N PRO A 616 16.68 11.99 18.22
CA PRO A 616 15.85 12.01 19.43
C PRO A 616 16.59 11.57 20.69
N VAL A 617 17.53 10.63 20.60
CA VAL A 617 18.30 10.14 21.75
C VAL A 617 19.08 11.26 22.48
N ASN A 618 19.48 12.31 21.75
CA ASN A 618 20.21 13.44 22.32
C ASN A 618 19.32 14.38 23.15
N HIS A 619 18.00 14.22 23.09
CA HIS A 619 17.01 15.07 23.77
C HIS A 619 16.22 14.33 24.86
N VAL A 620 16.63 13.13 25.24
CA VAL A 620 15.94 12.30 26.25
C VAL A 620 15.84 13.03 27.61
N ALA A 621 16.84 13.84 27.98
CA ALA A 621 16.82 14.59 29.25
C ALA A 621 15.64 15.59 29.35
N ASP A 622 15.10 16.02 28.20
CA ASP A 622 13.99 16.96 28.12
C ASP A 622 12.61 16.26 28.03
N TRP A 623 12.57 14.93 27.95
CA TRP A 623 11.33 14.17 27.90
C TRP A 623 10.54 14.28 29.20
N LYS A 624 9.24 14.52 29.12
CA LYS A 624 8.36 14.72 30.29
C LYS A 624 6.99 14.08 30.16
N LYS A 625 6.60 13.69 28.95
CA LYS A 625 5.22 13.23 28.68
C LYS A 625 5.12 11.70 28.74
N PRO A 626 4.01 11.18 29.26
CA PRO A 626 3.70 9.75 29.16
C PRO A 626 3.81 9.26 27.72
N ILE A 627 4.44 8.09 27.51
CA ILE A 627 4.66 7.54 26.18
C ILE A 627 4.32 6.06 26.11
N LEU A 628 3.50 5.68 25.12
CA LEU A 628 3.27 4.31 24.71
C LEU A 628 4.19 4.01 23.52
N VAL A 629 5.05 3.00 23.65
CA VAL A 629 5.91 2.52 22.57
C VAL A 629 5.37 1.18 22.06
N ILE A 630 5.28 1.02 20.75
CA ILE A 630 4.79 -0.21 20.09
C ILE A 630 5.80 -0.66 19.07
N HIS A 631 6.15 -1.98 19.01
CA HIS A 631 7.12 -2.48 18.05
C HIS A 631 6.95 -3.97 17.74
N GLY A 632 7.20 -4.35 16.47
CA GLY A 632 7.26 -5.72 15.99
C GLY A 632 8.69 -6.27 15.99
N GLN A 633 8.86 -7.54 16.38
CA GLN A 633 10.18 -8.20 16.39
C GLN A 633 10.77 -8.40 14.98
N GLN A 634 9.88 -8.57 14.00
CA GLN A 634 10.28 -8.81 12.60
C GLN A 634 10.38 -7.52 11.79
N ASP A 635 10.39 -6.39 12.45
CA ASP A 635 10.65 -5.10 11.83
C ASP A 635 12.15 -4.94 11.56
N PHE A 636 12.52 -5.10 10.28
CA PHE A 636 13.91 -4.91 9.85
C PHE A 636 14.12 -3.56 9.18
N ARG A 637 13.03 -2.84 8.86
CA ARG A 637 13.05 -1.45 8.41
C ARG A 637 13.51 -0.52 9.53
N ILE A 638 12.82 -0.55 10.67
CA ILE A 638 13.20 0.13 11.90
C ILE A 638 13.37 -0.95 12.98
N PRO A 639 14.59 -1.40 13.26
CA PRO A 639 14.81 -2.54 14.15
C PRO A 639 14.21 -2.34 15.54
N VAL A 640 13.70 -3.41 16.15
CA VAL A 640 13.01 -3.41 17.45
C VAL A 640 13.81 -2.76 18.57
N GLU A 641 15.14 -2.75 18.47
CA GLU A 641 16.04 -2.09 19.40
C GLU A 641 15.77 -0.58 19.52
N GLN A 642 15.25 0.06 18.46
CA GLN A 642 14.84 1.47 18.51
C GLN A 642 13.70 1.69 19.51
N GLY A 643 12.68 0.83 19.48
CA GLY A 643 11.58 0.86 20.43
C GLY A 643 12.00 0.51 21.86
N LEU A 644 12.84 -0.54 22.00
CA LEU A 644 13.40 -0.93 23.32
C LEU A 644 14.22 0.22 23.93
N ALA A 645 15.03 0.91 23.12
CA ALA A 645 15.84 2.03 23.58
C ALA A 645 14.97 3.23 24.01
N ALA A 646 13.95 3.58 23.22
CA ALA A 646 13.00 4.65 23.57
C ALA A 646 12.25 4.34 24.87
N PHE A 647 11.75 3.10 25.03
CA PHE A 647 11.09 2.66 26.26
C PHE A 647 12.05 2.69 27.47
N THR A 648 13.27 2.19 27.31
CA THR A 648 14.30 2.21 28.36
C THR A 648 14.61 3.64 28.79
N ALA A 649 14.75 4.58 27.83
CA ALA A 649 15.00 5.98 28.09
C ALA A 649 13.87 6.59 28.94
N ALA A 650 12.60 6.38 28.55
CA ALA A 650 11.44 6.86 29.29
C ALA A 650 11.40 6.29 30.73
N GLN A 651 11.59 4.98 30.90
CA GLN A 651 11.62 4.31 32.21
C GLN A 651 12.74 4.86 33.10
N ARG A 652 13.95 5.09 32.55
CA ARG A 652 15.10 5.64 33.29
C ARG A 652 14.87 7.09 33.73
N GLN A 653 14.07 7.86 32.97
CA GLN A 653 13.66 9.22 33.34
C GLN A 653 12.49 9.24 34.34
N GLY A 654 11.96 8.07 34.73
CA GLY A 654 10.77 7.99 35.61
C GLY A 654 9.48 8.45 34.92
N ILE A 655 9.45 8.46 33.59
CA ILE A 655 8.28 8.83 32.80
C ILE A 655 7.33 7.62 32.72
N GLU A 656 6.04 7.88 32.97
CA GLU A 656 5.01 6.86 32.75
C GLU A 656 5.06 6.35 31.32
N SER A 657 5.31 5.06 31.15
CA SER A 657 5.46 4.46 29.81
C SER A 657 5.01 3.00 29.78
N LYS A 658 4.55 2.58 28.60
CA LYS A 658 4.19 1.19 28.28
C LYS A 658 4.94 0.75 27.03
N PHE A 659 5.22 -0.55 26.92
CA PHE A 659 5.78 -1.17 25.72
C PHE A 659 4.87 -2.30 25.25
N LEU A 660 4.26 -2.14 24.05
CA LEU A 660 3.49 -3.18 23.39
C LEU A 660 4.39 -3.85 22.35
N TYR A 661 4.74 -5.09 22.61
CA TYR A 661 5.66 -5.88 21.80
C TYR A 661 4.93 -7.01 21.07
N PHE A 662 5.19 -7.13 19.77
CA PHE A 662 4.67 -8.21 18.93
C PHE A 662 5.82 -9.10 18.45
N PRO A 663 5.91 -10.36 18.89
CA PRO A 663 7.01 -11.25 18.51
C PRO A 663 6.95 -11.73 17.05
N ASP A 664 5.81 -11.56 16.39
CA ASP A 664 5.49 -12.15 15.10
C ASP A 664 4.87 -11.15 14.10
N GLU A 665 5.07 -9.85 14.33
CA GLU A 665 4.74 -8.77 13.38
C GLU A 665 5.99 -8.07 12.87
N ASN A 666 5.87 -7.54 11.65
CA ASN A 666 6.89 -6.71 11.01
C ASN A 666 6.67 -5.21 11.29
N HIS A 667 7.12 -4.33 10.40
CA HIS A 667 6.89 -2.88 10.44
C HIS A 667 5.40 -2.52 10.42
N TRP A 668 4.54 -3.43 9.97
CA TRP A 668 3.08 -3.29 9.96
C TRP A 668 2.43 -4.35 10.86
N VAL A 669 1.51 -3.96 11.73
CA VAL A 669 0.71 -4.89 12.50
C VAL A 669 -0.47 -5.34 11.65
N LEU A 670 -0.40 -6.55 11.07
CA LEU A 670 -1.31 -7.01 10.02
C LEU A 670 -2.23 -8.15 10.47
N LYS A 671 -1.82 -8.94 11.46
CA LYS A 671 -2.64 -10.06 11.94
C LYS A 671 -3.89 -9.52 12.66
N PRO A 672 -5.08 -10.03 12.36
CA PRO A 672 -6.33 -9.48 12.89
C PRO A 672 -6.38 -9.33 14.42
N ASN A 673 -5.97 -10.37 15.16
CA ASN A 673 -5.95 -10.32 16.63
C ASN A 673 -4.92 -9.31 17.18
N ASN A 674 -3.76 -9.18 16.51
CA ASN A 674 -2.74 -8.20 16.88
C ASN A 674 -3.20 -6.77 16.58
N SER A 675 -3.91 -6.56 15.46
CA SER A 675 -4.55 -5.29 15.14
C SER A 675 -5.59 -4.88 16.20
N ILE A 676 -6.40 -5.83 16.68
CA ILE A 676 -7.34 -5.58 17.78
C ILE A 676 -6.60 -5.18 19.05
N LEU A 677 -5.59 -5.95 19.46
CA LEU A 677 -4.79 -5.64 20.66
C LEU A 677 -4.11 -4.27 20.56
N TRP A 678 -3.57 -3.94 19.37
CA TRP A 678 -2.95 -2.65 19.10
C TRP A 678 -3.93 -1.49 19.35
N HIS A 679 -5.11 -1.53 18.72
CA HIS A 679 -6.13 -0.48 18.86
C HIS A 679 -6.71 -0.40 20.28
N ASP A 680 -7.00 -1.54 20.91
CA ASP A 680 -7.49 -1.58 22.28
C ASP A 680 -6.47 -0.96 23.25
N THR A 681 -5.17 -1.23 23.06
CA THR A 681 -4.08 -0.67 23.87
C THR A 681 -3.95 0.84 23.67
N VAL A 682 -3.97 1.31 22.41
CA VAL A 682 -3.90 2.74 22.07
C VAL A 682 -5.13 3.48 22.62
N ASN A 683 -6.32 2.95 22.43
CA ASN A 683 -7.57 3.56 22.93
C ASN A 683 -7.58 3.65 24.46
N ALA A 684 -7.12 2.60 25.17
CA ALA A 684 -6.98 2.63 26.63
C ALA A 684 -5.97 3.69 27.10
N TRP A 685 -4.85 3.85 26.35
CA TRP A 685 -3.85 4.87 26.64
C TRP A 685 -4.39 6.29 26.46
N LEU A 686 -5.08 6.56 25.35
CA LEU A 686 -5.72 7.85 25.10
C LEU A 686 -6.76 8.17 26.17
N LYS A 687 -7.63 7.22 26.48
CA LYS A 687 -8.67 7.38 27.51
C LYS A 687 -8.10 7.71 28.88
N GLN A 688 -6.99 7.07 29.25
CA GLN A 688 -6.30 7.32 30.52
C GLN A 688 -5.80 8.76 30.63
N HIS A 689 -5.29 9.35 29.56
CA HIS A 689 -4.59 10.63 29.59
C HIS A 689 -5.43 11.85 29.18
N ILE A 690 -6.40 11.66 28.27
CA ILE A 690 -7.21 12.78 27.76
C ILE A 690 -8.73 12.55 27.92
N GLY A 691 -9.14 11.36 28.34
CA GLY A 691 -10.55 10.99 28.44
C GLY A 691 -11.25 10.95 27.07
N ASN A 692 -12.54 10.69 27.05
CA ASN A 692 -13.40 10.71 25.86
C ASN A 692 -14.83 11.11 26.24
#